data_5034b0e71c70f522d7cab462b1c01969
#
_entry.id   5034b0e71c70f522d7cab462b1c01969
#
_cell.length_a   1.000
_cell.length_b   1.000
_cell.length_c   1.000
_cell.angle_alpha   90.00
_cell.angle_beta   90.00
_cell.angle_gamma   90.00
#
_symmetry.space_group_name_H-M   'P 1'
#
loop_
_entity.id
_entity.type
_entity.pdbx_description
1 polymer ?
#
loop_
_entity_poly.entity_id
_entity_poly.type
_entity_poly.pdbx_seq_one_letter_code
_entity_poly.pdbx_strand_id
1 'polypeptide(L)'
;MTITDIAHIINPLESIIRDDRIDIARLCFDSRKISKPDESLFFAFKTGKNDGHRYIPELARDGVHNFVVSDPAAANLDPQGNFLVVNNTLAALQTLAQHHRSQFHYPVIGITGSNGKTIVKEWLNTMLNDDFLIVRSPDSYNSQIGVPLSVWRMSEHHNLAIFEAGISKPDEMQPLANIIRPTIGILTNIGMAHAQFFQNQAQKTIEKLKLFEHASKLVFHDDNPELNTLLTLPEYNHLQKISWGSPQSTYPVSYTTEDNHTLLTINQFTYSIPFLDSASIENATHVIVTMLELGLNPDTINQRLVRLTHIRMRMEIMEGLNHSVVINDTYSLDTNSLYAALDFLDTQTQLPDKALILSDFEQVGDLNDQDYQELNRRLEEHHIHRFIGIGSHLLAHRHCFTCPKSEFFASTEEFISNLPEFSYECILVKGARNSHFENIVAKLQHMTHLTILNVSLPALTHNLNLHRAHLRPNTKMVAMVKAHSYGLGDVELVNELVAQHIDYLAVAYTDEGVRLRKRHIQTPIIVLGAEAHSFDVMVRQNLEPEIFNFYYLGELVKVLKKHPQIQQFNIHIKLDTGMHRLGFDQQDIPQLIEFVKQNPQLHIASVFSHLAAAEDPREDAYTHHQIALFQQMTDQLCAAFDYKILRHILNSAGIYRFPEAQFDMVRLGISLYGCTEIAEVAPQLHNVVTLKTVITQVKHIPAGETIGYNRSWKLKRDAQVAIIPIGYADGYPRELGNGKGTVIIQGQKVPVIGKICMDMCMLDVTGLAIHEGDEVVVYGEGNTVSDMAEAAGLISYELLTRISKRVPRVYIKE
;
A
#
# COMPACT_ATOMS: atom_id res chain seq x y z
N MET A 1 -10.61 19.71 12.78
CA MET A 1 -10.39 20.22 14.18
C MET A 1 -9.42 21.38 14.08
N THR A 2 -9.76 22.57 14.61
CA THR A 2 -8.88 23.74 14.48
C THR A 2 -7.63 23.61 15.35
N ILE A 3 -6.58 24.36 14.99
CA ILE A 3 -5.33 24.40 15.81
C ILE A 3 -5.61 24.93 17.23
N THR A 4 -6.60 25.80 17.36
CA THR A 4 -7.03 26.33 18.67
C THR A 4 -7.72 25.25 19.51
N ASP A 5 -8.57 24.40 18.92
CA ASP A 5 -9.18 23.26 19.62
C ASP A 5 -8.09 22.30 20.11
N ILE A 6 -7.10 22.03 19.26
CA ILE A 6 -5.97 21.18 19.60
C ILE A 6 -5.18 21.76 20.76
N ALA A 7 -4.90 23.05 20.76
CA ALA A 7 -4.22 23.73 21.86
C ALA A 7 -4.99 23.56 23.18
N HIS A 8 -6.32 23.68 23.17
CA HIS A 8 -7.14 23.44 24.37
C HIS A 8 -7.06 21.99 24.87
N ILE A 9 -6.97 21.02 23.96
CA ILE A 9 -6.91 19.58 24.30
C ILE A 9 -5.56 19.22 24.92
N ILE A 10 -4.44 19.62 24.26
CA ILE A 10 -3.11 19.21 24.71
C ILE A 10 -2.52 20.11 25.80
N ASN A 11 -3.16 21.25 26.09
CA ASN A 11 -2.75 22.20 27.12
C ASN A 11 -1.25 22.54 27.09
N PRO A 12 -0.74 23.20 26.04
CA PRO A 12 0.67 23.49 25.87
C PRO A 12 1.18 24.49 26.90
N LEU A 13 2.50 24.52 27.15
CA LEU A 13 3.16 25.52 27.97
C LEU A 13 3.05 26.92 27.36
N GLU A 14 3.13 26.99 26.05
CA GLU A 14 3.02 28.20 25.25
C GLU A 14 2.32 27.90 23.94
N SER A 15 1.44 28.78 23.51
CA SER A 15 0.73 28.72 22.24
C SER A 15 1.04 29.96 21.41
N ILE A 16 1.67 29.76 20.27
CA ILE A 16 1.92 30.83 19.29
C ILE A 16 1.06 30.52 18.08
N ILE A 17 -0.16 31.05 18.03
CA ILE A 17 -1.13 30.84 16.96
C ILE A 17 -1.22 32.13 16.14
N ARG A 18 -0.85 32.06 14.87
CA ARG A 18 -0.85 33.17 13.91
C ARG A 18 -2.03 33.09 12.93
N ASP A 19 -2.46 31.88 12.59
CA ASP A 19 -3.73 31.64 11.86
C ASP A 19 -4.53 30.57 12.60
N ASP A 20 -5.64 30.95 13.19
CA ASP A 20 -6.56 30.11 13.98
C ASP A 20 -7.63 29.41 13.11
N ARG A 21 -7.74 29.79 11.82
CA ARG A 21 -8.74 29.23 10.89
C ARG A 21 -8.32 27.89 10.28
N ILE A 22 -7.08 27.46 10.50
CA ILE A 22 -6.55 26.25 9.90
C ILE A 22 -7.20 25.03 10.54
N ASP A 23 -7.82 24.20 9.73
CA ASP A 23 -8.38 22.91 10.12
C ASP A 23 -7.31 21.82 9.96
N ILE A 24 -6.92 21.22 11.08
CA ILE A 24 -5.95 20.13 11.10
C ILE A 24 -6.69 18.81 10.83
N ALA A 25 -6.43 18.24 9.66
CA ALA A 25 -6.93 16.93 9.27
C ALA A 25 -5.90 15.82 9.50
N ARG A 26 -4.61 16.15 9.65
CA ARG A 26 -3.51 15.18 9.65
C ARG A 26 -2.52 15.42 10.76
N LEU A 27 -2.07 14.30 11.35
CA LEU A 27 -0.96 14.28 12.30
C LEU A 27 0.26 13.63 11.62
N CYS A 28 1.41 14.29 11.68
CA CYS A 28 2.64 13.85 11.02
C CYS A 28 3.83 13.90 12.00
N PHE A 29 4.83 13.06 11.76
CA PHE A 29 6.09 13.03 12.51
C PHE A 29 7.30 12.70 11.62
N ASP A 30 7.07 12.21 10.41
CA ASP A 30 8.09 11.93 9.40
C ASP A 30 7.98 12.98 8.30
N SER A 31 9.01 13.82 8.17
CA SER A 31 9.07 14.91 7.20
C SER A 31 8.93 14.44 5.73
N ARG A 32 9.33 13.21 5.46
CA ARG A 32 9.29 12.61 4.10
C ARG A 32 7.89 12.13 3.68
N LYS A 33 6.94 12.03 4.62
CA LYS A 33 5.61 11.43 4.42
C LYS A 33 4.48 12.44 4.59
N ILE A 34 4.75 13.73 4.41
CA ILE A 34 3.74 14.77 4.56
C ILE A 34 2.96 14.92 3.26
N SER A 35 1.65 14.77 3.38
CA SER A 35 0.70 15.03 2.32
C SER A 35 -0.32 16.08 2.80
N LYS A 36 -0.69 17.06 1.99
CA LYS A 36 -1.46 18.25 2.38
C LYS A 36 -0.77 19.03 3.53
N PRO A 37 0.30 19.72 3.23
CA PRO A 37 1.10 20.43 4.23
C PRO A 37 0.30 21.42 5.08
N ASP A 38 -0.63 22.14 4.46
CA ASP A 38 -1.50 23.17 5.06
C ASP A 38 -2.50 22.60 6.10
N GLU A 39 -2.96 21.34 5.94
CA GLU A 39 -3.87 20.65 6.88
C GLU A 39 -3.11 19.78 7.89
N SER A 40 -1.76 19.81 7.88
CA SER A 40 -0.91 18.93 8.67
C SER A 40 -0.40 19.59 9.94
N LEU A 41 -0.41 18.81 11.05
CA LEU A 41 0.25 19.16 12.31
C LEU A 41 1.45 18.24 12.51
N PHE A 42 2.65 18.82 12.50
CA PHE A 42 3.89 18.06 12.66
C PHE A 42 4.33 18.01 14.12
N PHE A 43 4.56 16.78 14.61
CA PHE A 43 5.10 16.53 15.96
C PHE A 43 6.61 16.35 15.89
N ALA A 44 7.37 17.31 16.38
CA ALA A 44 8.83 17.27 16.42
C ALA A 44 9.33 16.39 17.58
N PHE A 45 9.45 15.08 17.35
CA PHE A 45 9.98 14.16 18.35
C PHE A 45 11.49 14.31 18.49
N LYS A 46 11.96 14.24 19.74
CA LYS A 46 13.39 14.20 20.08
C LYS A 46 13.73 12.85 20.68
N THR A 47 14.63 12.12 20.03
CA THR A 47 15.17 10.84 20.49
C THR A 47 16.67 10.93 20.67
N GLY A 48 17.32 9.92 21.28
CA GLY A 48 18.78 9.93 21.45
C GLY A 48 19.59 9.96 20.13
N LYS A 49 18.98 9.61 19.01
CA LYS A 49 19.63 9.54 17.69
C LYS A 49 19.12 10.59 16.69
N ASN A 50 17.93 11.14 16.88
CA ASN A 50 17.30 12.06 15.93
C ASN A 50 16.51 13.17 16.67
N ASP A 51 16.48 14.37 16.09
CA ASP A 51 15.74 15.53 16.59
C ASP A 51 14.86 16.10 15.47
N GLY A 52 13.54 15.93 15.60
CA GLY A 52 12.53 16.37 14.64
C GLY A 52 12.50 17.89 14.42
N HIS A 53 12.98 18.68 15.38
CA HIS A 53 13.01 20.13 15.25
C HIS A 53 13.91 20.61 14.09
N ARG A 54 14.89 19.81 13.67
CA ARG A 54 15.80 20.13 12.56
C ARG A 54 15.10 20.25 11.21
N TYR A 55 13.95 19.57 11.07
CA TYR A 55 13.20 19.51 9.81
C TYR A 55 12.21 20.68 9.65
N ILE A 56 11.96 21.48 10.69
CA ILE A 56 10.99 22.59 10.65
C ILE A 56 11.27 23.58 9.50
N PRO A 57 12.52 24.03 9.25
CA PRO A 57 12.76 24.99 8.16
C PRO A 57 12.50 24.42 6.75
N GLU A 58 12.71 23.14 6.57
CA GLU A 58 12.40 22.43 5.32
C GLU A 58 10.89 22.29 5.17
N LEU A 59 10.22 21.80 6.22
CA LEU A 59 8.77 21.62 6.26
C LEU A 59 8.01 22.92 6.04
N ALA A 60 8.49 24.03 6.61
CA ALA A 60 7.90 25.36 6.40
C ALA A 60 8.00 25.82 4.93
N ARG A 61 9.13 25.54 4.27
CA ARG A 61 9.27 25.79 2.81
C ARG A 61 8.32 24.92 1.98
N ASP A 62 8.01 23.72 2.46
CA ASP A 62 7.10 22.77 1.82
C ASP A 62 5.62 23.03 2.18
N GLY A 63 5.34 24.11 2.94
CA GLY A 63 3.99 24.57 3.26
C GLY A 63 3.40 24.02 4.56
N VAL A 64 4.18 23.32 5.40
CA VAL A 64 3.74 22.91 6.74
C VAL A 64 4.01 24.04 7.70
N HIS A 65 2.95 24.61 8.28
CA HIS A 65 3.03 25.75 9.18
C HIS A 65 2.42 25.47 10.56
N ASN A 66 2.17 24.20 10.93
CA ASN A 66 1.62 23.85 12.23
C ASN A 66 2.51 22.80 12.92
N PHE A 67 3.01 23.13 14.11
CA PHE A 67 4.03 22.37 14.80
C PHE A 67 3.69 22.15 16.28
N VAL A 68 3.91 20.93 16.77
CA VAL A 68 4.00 20.61 18.20
C VAL A 68 5.46 20.36 18.53
N VAL A 69 6.04 21.17 19.41
CA VAL A 69 7.48 21.20 19.71
C VAL A 69 7.76 21.10 21.20
N SER A 70 8.92 20.58 21.57
CA SER A 70 9.40 20.59 22.96
C SER A 70 10.47 21.65 23.25
N ASP A 71 10.94 22.35 22.21
CA ASP A 71 11.89 23.45 22.33
C ASP A 71 11.21 24.78 21.97
N PRO A 72 11.04 25.71 22.88
CA PRO A 72 10.46 27.03 22.58
C PRO A 72 11.21 27.81 21.49
N ALA A 73 12.54 27.60 21.36
CA ALA A 73 13.35 28.27 20.35
C ALA A 73 12.97 27.87 18.92
N ALA A 74 12.28 26.75 18.73
CA ALA A 74 11.80 26.27 17.44
C ALA A 74 10.80 27.22 16.76
N ALA A 75 10.08 28.04 17.53
CA ALA A 75 9.17 29.05 17.01
C ALA A 75 9.84 30.14 16.16
N ASN A 76 11.15 30.28 16.28
CA ASN A 76 11.93 31.20 15.46
C ASN A 76 12.31 30.64 14.10
N LEU A 77 12.09 29.34 13.86
CA LEU A 77 12.47 28.65 12.62
C LEU A 77 11.45 28.85 11.49
N ASP A 78 10.21 29.19 11.83
CA ASP A 78 9.18 29.61 10.90
C ASP A 78 8.38 30.80 11.44
N PRO A 79 8.64 32.04 10.95
CA PRO A 79 7.95 33.24 11.41
C PRO A 79 6.44 33.28 11.09
N GLN A 80 5.95 32.43 10.21
CA GLN A 80 4.53 32.35 9.82
C GLN A 80 3.79 31.21 10.49
N GLY A 81 4.50 30.24 11.07
CA GLY A 81 3.96 29.02 11.61
C GLY A 81 3.21 29.17 12.94
N ASN A 82 2.29 28.26 13.18
CA ASN A 82 1.65 28.02 14.47
C ASN A 82 2.50 27.03 15.29
N PHE A 83 2.77 27.35 16.54
CA PHE A 83 3.57 26.49 17.42
C PHE A 83 2.85 26.22 18.73
N LEU A 84 2.74 24.95 19.09
CA LEU A 84 2.27 24.51 20.39
C LEU A 84 3.47 23.91 21.14
N VAL A 85 3.98 24.63 22.14
CA VAL A 85 5.15 24.23 22.91
C VAL A 85 4.70 23.35 24.08
N VAL A 86 5.19 22.13 24.17
CA VAL A 86 4.80 21.15 25.17
C VAL A 86 6.02 20.55 25.89
N ASN A 87 5.83 20.02 27.11
CA ASN A 87 6.90 19.30 27.81
C ASN A 87 7.31 17.99 27.08
N ASN A 88 6.34 17.31 26.47
CA ASN A 88 6.54 16.02 25.83
C ASN A 88 5.62 15.89 24.62
N THR A 89 6.21 15.89 23.44
CA THR A 89 5.48 15.82 22.16
C THR A 89 4.77 14.49 21.97
N LEU A 90 5.29 13.37 22.50
CA LEU A 90 4.61 12.08 22.46
C LEU A 90 3.37 12.06 23.34
N ALA A 91 3.45 12.58 24.56
CA ALA A 91 2.29 12.68 25.45
C ALA A 91 1.20 13.58 24.83
N ALA A 92 1.58 14.67 24.17
CA ALA A 92 0.64 15.54 23.47
C ALA A 92 -0.08 14.81 22.32
N LEU A 93 0.63 14.03 21.51
CA LEU A 93 0.06 13.20 20.45
C LEU A 93 -0.93 12.18 21.03
N GLN A 94 -0.58 11.50 22.11
CA GLN A 94 -1.39 10.51 22.78
C GLN A 94 -2.67 11.13 23.38
N THR A 95 -2.55 12.29 24.04
CA THR A 95 -3.69 13.03 24.58
C THR A 95 -4.67 13.45 23.48
N LEU A 96 -4.14 13.96 22.38
CA LEU A 96 -4.97 14.36 21.24
C LEU A 96 -5.73 13.17 20.63
N ALA A 97 -5.03 12.03 20.44
CA ALA A 97 -5.66 10.81 19.92
C ALA A 97 -6.70 10.23 20.88
N GLN A 98 -6.46 10.28 22.19
CA GLN A 98 -7.41 9.85 23.20
C GLN A 98 -8.68 10.71 23.16
N HIS A 99 -8.55 12.03 23.03
CA HIS A 99 -9.69 12.93 22.87
C HIS A 99 -10.46 12.62 21.58
N HIS A 100 -9.77 12.46 20.46
CA HIS A 100 -10.41 12.12 19.19
C HIS A 100 -11.18 10.81 19.28
N ARG A 101 -10.59 9.75 19.89
CA ARG A 101 -11.23 8.45 20.12
C ARG A 101 -12.54 8.58 20.91
N SER A 102 -12.60 9.47 21.89
CA SER A 102 -13.76 9.64 22.77
C SER A 102 -15.02 10.14 22.04
N GLN A 103 -14.88 10.67 20.82
CA GLN A 103 -15.99 11.17 20.02
C GLN A 103 -16.77 10.04 19.31
N PHE A 104 -16.25 8.81 19.27
CA PHE A 104 -16.83 7.69 18.53
C PHE A 104 -17.27 6.57 19.46
N HIS A 105 -18.49 6.02 19.20
CA HIS A 105 -19.13 5.03 20.06
C HIS A 105 -19.39 3.67 19.41
N TYR A 106 -19.03 3.50 18.13
CA TYR A 106 -19.14 2.22 17.46
C TYR A 106 -18.11 1.21 18.01
N PRO A 107 -18.33 -0.11 17.81
CA PRO A 107 -17.45 -1.14 18.33
C PRO A 107 -15.99 -0.96 17.92
N VAL A 108 -15.08 -1.22 18.86
CA VAL A 108 -13.63 -1.18 18.63
C VAL A 108 -13.03 -2.49 19.07
N ILE A 109 -12.39 -3.19 18.14
CA ILE A 109 -11.62 -4.40 18.41
C ILE A 109 -10.18 -4.01 18.70
N GLY A 110 -9.69 -4.34 19.88
CA GLY A 110 -8.28 -4.17 20.26
C GLY A 110 -7.56 -5.51 20.28
N ILE A 111 -6.48 -5.62 19.53
CA ILE A 111 -5.71 -6.86 19.36
C ILE A 111 -4.33 -6.70 19.97
N THR A 112 -3.96 -7.60 20.90
CA THR A 112 -2.59 -7.73 21.38
C THR A 112 -2.18 -9.19 21.45
N GLY A 113 -0.91 -9.43 21.69
CA GLY A 113 -0.31 -10.76 21.76
C GLY A 113 1.16 -10.69 21.36
N SER A 114 1.86 -11.77 21.39
CA SER A 114 3.24 -11.85 20.93
C SER A 114 3.27 -11.92 19.40
N ASN A 115 2.61 -12.89 18.79
CA ASN A 115 2.52 -13.09 17.35
C ASN A 115 1.06 -13.07 16.85
N GLY A 116 0.82 -13.07 15.56
CA GLY A 116 -0.51 -13.16 14.94
C GLY A 116 -1.34 -11.88 14.88
N LYS A 117 -1.01 -10.84 15.64
CA LYS A 117 -1.80 -9.57 15.70
C LYS A 117 -2.20 -9.00 14.34
N THR A 118 -1.23 -8.80 13.48
CA THR A 118 -1.45 -8.21 12.14
C THR A 118 -2.24 -9.17 11.25
N ILE A 119 -1.98 -10.48 11.36
CA ILE A 119 -2.70 -11.50 10.59
C ILE A 119 -4.18 -11.47 10.98
N VAL A 120 -4.49 -11.55 12.27
CA VAL A 120 -5.87 -11.51 12.79
C VAL A 120 -6.56 -10.19 12.39
N LYS A 121 -5.87 -9.05 12.48
CA LYS A 121 -6.40 -7.75 12.04
C LYS A 121 -6.76 -7.74 10.55
N GLU A 122 -5.85 -8.16 9.69
CA GLU A 122 -6.08 -8.15 8.24
C GLU A 122 -7.15 -9.17 7.83
N TRP A 123 -7.16 -10.35 8.44
CA TRP A 123 -8.17 -11.35 8.17
C TRP A 123 -9.55 -10.92 8.67
N LEU A 124 -9.67 -10.31 9.86
CA LEU A 124 -10.93 -9.73 10.31
C LEU A 124 -11.42 -8.65 9.35
N ASN A 125 -10.53 -7.77 8.89
CA ASN A 125 -10.90 -6.77 7.88
C ASN A 125 -11.41 -7.45 6.59
N THR A 126 -10.72 -8.46 6.08
CA THR A 126 -11.12 -9.21 4.87
C THR A 126 -12.48 -9.89 5.03
N MET A 127 -12.75 -10.42 6.21
CA MET A 127 -13.97 -11.19 6.49
C MET A 127 -15.19 -10.31 6.80
N LEU A 128 -14.98 -9.10 7.36
CA LEU A 128 -16.03 -8.24 7.89
C LEU A 128 -16.40 -7.03 7.00
N ASN A 129 -15.58 -6.72 5.99
CA ASN A 129 -15.77 -5.52 5.17
C ASN A 129 -17.01 -5.54 4.25
N ASP A 130 -17.68 -6.68 4.10
CA ASP A 130 -18.98 -6.74 3.42
C ASP A 130 -20.12 -6.18 4.32
N ASP A 131 -19.93 -6.19 5.64
CA ASP A 131 -20.96 -5.79 6.62
C ASP A 131 -20.63 -4.46 7.31
N PHE A 132 -19.34 -4.10 7.38
CA PHE A 132 -18.86 -2.95 8.14
C PHE A 132 -17.98 -2.02 7.33
N LEU A 133 -18.11 -0.72 7.58
CA LEU A 133 -17.15 0.30 7.15
C LEU A 133 -16.04 0.39 8.22
N ILE A 134 -14.92 -0.27 7.95
CA ILE A 134 -13.88 -0.51 8.94
C ILE A 134 -12.76 0.53 8.86
N VAL A 135 -12.41 1.14 10.00
CA VAL A 135 -11.12 1.81 10.19
C VAL A 135 -10.17 0.87 10.93
N ARG A 136 -8.93 0.77 10.46
CA ARG A 136 -7.94 -0.11 11.07
C ARG A 136 -6.52 0.47 11.07
N SER A 137 -5.65 -0.08 11.91
CA SER A 137 -4.22 0.25 11.86
C SER A 137 -3.65 -0.05 10.47
N PRO A 138 -3.02 0.93 9.80
CA PRO A 138 -2.28 0.66 8.57
C PRO A 138 -1.04 -0.19 8.91
N ASP A 139 -0.69 -1.13 8.07
CA ASP A 139 0.43 -2.05 8.26
C ASP A 139 0.50 -2.58 9.70
N SER A 140 1.62 -2.40 10.40
CA SER A 140 1.81 -2.75 11.82
C SER A 140 1.98 -1.51 12.71
N TYR A 141 1.14 -0.48 12.52
CA TYR A 141 1.13 0.73 13.38
C TYR A 141 0.55 0.41 14.77
N ASN A 142 1.35 -0.32 15.56
CA ASN A 142 0.97 -0.83 16.88
C ASN A 142 1.77 -0.22 18.06
N SER A 143 2.69 0.73 17.77
CA SER A 143 3.59 1.37 18.74
C SER A 143 2.96 2.60 19.40
N GLN A 144 3.71 3.22 20.36
CA GLN A 144 3.32 4.45 21.05
C GLN A 144 3.03 5.64 20.12
N ILE A 145 3.55 5.64 18.90
CA ILE A 145 3.28 6.64 17.85
C ILE A 145 2.25 6.11 16.85
N GLY A 146 2.38 4.84 16.45
CA GLY A 146 1.54 4.25 15.41
C GLY A 146 0.05 4.14 15.80
N VAL A 147 -0.23 3.80 17.06
CA VAL A 147 -1.61 3.70 17.56
C VAL A 147 -2.34 5.06 17.54
N PRO A 148 -1.77 6.16 18.08
CA PRO A 148 -2.38 7.48 17.96
C PRO A 148 -2.73 7.88 16.53
N LEU A 149 -1.81 7.67 15.60
CA LEU A 149 -2.02 7.98 14.18
C LEU A 149 -3.11 7.08 13.54
N SER A 150 -3.22 5.83 13.98
CA SER A 150 -4.26 4.93 13.51
C SER A 150 -5.64 5.36 14.01
N VAL A 151 -5.75 5.72 15.28
CA VAL A 151 -6.98 6.18 15.93
C VAL A 151 -7.44 7.53 15.36
N TRP A 152 -6.51 8.44 15.03
CA TRP A 152 -6.84 9.72 14.37
C TRP A 152 -7.59 9.55 13.05
N ARG A 153 -7.52 8.38 12.41
CA ARG A 153 -8.26 8.07 11.17
C ARG A 153 -9.74 7.73 11.36
N MET A 154 -10.21 7.59 12.60
CA MET A 154 -11.63 7.37 12.90
C MET A 154 -12.49 8.54 12.42
N SER A 155 -13.69 8.23 11.93
CA SER A 155 -14.67 9.23 11.49
C SER A 155 -16.09 8.71 11.71
N GLU A 156 -17.08 9.57 11.54
CA GLU A 156 -18.51 9.22 11.64
C GLU A 156 -18.98 8.25 10.54
N HIS A 157 -18.21 8.13 9.44
CA HIS A 157 -18.54 7.20 8.37
C HIS A 157 -18.22 5.74 8.70
N HIS A 158 -17.37 5.51 9.70
CA HIS A 158 -17.01 4.16 10.13
C HIS A 158 -18.02 3.63 11.13
N ASN A 159 -18.23 2.31 11.15
CA ASN A 159 -19.09 1.62 12.09
C ASN A 159 -18.41 0.46 12.82
N LEU A 160 -17.13 0.22 12.54
CA LEU A 160 -16.25 -0.72 13.23
C LEU A 160 -14.80 -0.20 13.18
N ALA A 161 -14.05 -0.39 14.27
CA ALA A 161 -12.60 -0.14 14.27
C ALA A 161 -11.84 -1.40 14.68
N ILE A 162 -10.64 -1.60 14.12
CA ILE A 162 -9.74 -2.72 14.45
C ILE A 162 -8.32 -2.17 14.64
N PHE A 163 -7.84 -2.14 15.89
CA PHE A 163 -6.51 -1.64 16.20
C PHE A 163 -5.65 -2.69 16.88
N GLU A 164 -4.38 -2.76 16.49
CA GLU A 164 -3.39 -3.59 17.15
C GLU A 164 -2.53 -2.77 18.12
N ALA A 165 -2.19 -3.35 19.28
CA ALA A 165 -1.30 -2.78 20.27
C ALA A 165 -0.11 -3.71 20.52
N GLY A 166 1.10 -3.17 20.33
CA GLY A 166 2.38 -3.83 20.59
C GLY A 166 3.16 -3.10 21.67
N ILE A 167 3.82 -3.87 22.52
CA ILE A 167 4.68 -3.34 23.60
C ILE A 167 6.03 -4.06 23.58
N SER A 168 7.06 -3.32 23.96
CA SER A 168 8.43 -3.83 24.11
C SER A 168 8.89 -3.82 25.56
N LYS A 169 8.30 -2.98 26.43
CA LYS A 169 8.70 -2.74 27.83
C LYS A 169 7.47 -2.66 28.73
N PRO A 170 7.65 -2.86 30.06
CA PRO A 170 6.61 -2.52 31.04
C PRO A 170 6.14 -1.06 30.92
N ASP A 171 4.92 -0.82 31.33
CA ASP A 171 4.21 0.47 31.35
C ASP A 171 3.93 1.11 29.98
N GLU A 172 4.17 0.38 28.87
CA GLU A 172 3.83 0.84 27.52
C GLU A 172 2.40 0.56 27.12
N MET A 173 1.70 -0.42 27.71
CA MET A 173 0.34 -0.78 27.32
C MET A 173 -0.71 0.20 27.83
N GLN A 174 -0.53 0.76 29.03
CA GLN A 174 -1.54 1.66 29.60
C GLN A 174 -1.84 2.88 28.74
N PRO A 175 -0.86 3.63 28.18
CA PRO A 175 -1.12 4.70 27.23
C PRO A 175 -1.91 4.22 26.01
N LEU A 176 -1.58 3.06 25.45
CA LEU A 176 -2.27 2.48 24.28
C LEU A 176 -3.71 2.06 24.63
N ALA A 177 -3.93 1.49 25.81
CA ALA A 177 -5.24 1.12 26.31
C ALA A 177 -6.17 2.36 26.44
N ASN A 178 -5.63 3.45 26.97
CA ASN A 178 -6.35 4.71 27.11
C ASN A 178 -6.74 5.34 25.77
N ILE A 179 -5.93 5.13 24.73
CA ILE A 179 -6.18 5.63 23.38
C ILE A 179 -7.19 4.73 22.65
N ILE A 180 -6.95 3.41 22.60
CA ILE A 180 -7.79 2.49 21.82
C ILE A 180 -9.17 2.31 22.47
N ARG A 181 -9.21 2.11 23.78
CA ARG A 181 -10.42 1.83 24.56
C ARG A 181 -11.30 0.80 23.87
N PRO A 182 -10.82 -0.44 23.69
CA PRO A 182 -11.53 -1.45 22.94
C PRO A 182 -12.81 -1.85 23.66
N THR A 183 -13.85 -2.18 22.87
CA THR A 183 -15.07 -2.83 23.38
C THR A 183 -14.96 -4.35 23.34
N ILE A 184 -14.19 -4.87 22.39
CA ILE A 184 -13.85 -6.29 22.21
C ILE A 184 -12.34 -6.42 22.20
N GLY A 185 -11.81 -7.26 23.09
CA GLY A 185 -10.39 -7.63 23.12
C GLY A 185 -10.12 -8.92 22.38
N ILE A 186 -8.97 -9.02 21.73
CA ILE A 186 -8.42 -10.28 21.22
C ILE A 186 -6.99 -10.40 21.74
N LEU A 187 -6.73 -11.45 22.49
CA LEU A 187 -5.39 -11.86 22.90
C LEU A 187 -4.95 -13.05 22.06
N THR A 188 -4.05 -12.84 21.10
CA THR A 188 -3.65 -13.90 20.16
C THR A 188 -2.85 -14.97 20.86
N ASN A 189 -1.65 -14.65 21.33
CA ASN A 189 -0.84 -15.59 22.11
C ASN A 189 0.15 -14.85 23.02
N ILE A 190 0.76 -15.59 23.95
CA ILE A 190 1.79 -15.08 24.85
C ILE A 190 3.05 -15.93 24.68
N GLY A 191 4.00 -15.41 23.90
CA GLY A 191 5.27 -16.05 23.63
C GLY A 191 6.47 -15.30 24.20
N MET A 192 7.68 -15.72 23.84
CA MET A 192 8.95 -15.20 24.38
C MET A 192 9.38 -13.85 23.79
N ALA A 193 8.70 -13.27 22.77
CA ALA A 193 9.08 -11.99 22.19
C ALA A 193 9.25 -10.89 23.25
N HIS A 194 10.36 -10.13 23.22
CA HIS A 194 10.70 -9.07 24.19
C HIS A 194 10.85 -9.52 25.64
N ALA A 195 11.04 -10.81 25.90
CA ALA A 195 11.13 -11.37 27.27
C ALA A 195 12.22 -10.70 28.11
N GLN A 196 13.29 -10.23 27.51
CA GLN A 196 14.42 -9.56 28.18
C GLN A 196 14.07 -8.31 28.98
N PHE A 197 12.96 -7.64 28.64
CA PHE A 197 12.51 -6.42 29.33
C PHE A 197 11.50 -6.70 30.44
N PHE A 198 11.06 -7.95 30.61
CA PHE A 198 10.12 -8.36 31.63
C PHE A 198 10.78 -9.33 32.61
N GLN A 199 10.39 -9.25 33.86
CA GLN A 199 10.96 -10.12 34.92
C GLN A 199 10.57 -11.59 34.75
N ASN A 200 9.36 -11.82 34.22
CA ASN A 200 8.80 -13.13 33.93
C ASN A 200 7.62 -13.03 32.98
N GLN A 201 7.09 -14.18 32.56
CA GLN A 201 5.95 -14.28 31.65
C GLN A 201 4.66 -13.70 32.27
N ALA A 202 4.43 -13.88 33.57
CA ALA A 202 3.28 -13.32 34.28
C ALA A 202 3.23 -11.79 34.18
N GLN A 203 4.35 -11.11 34.42
CA GLN A 203 4.43 -9.65 34.26
C GLN A 203 4.07 -9.21 32.86
N LYS A 204 4.58 -9.90 31.84
CA LYS A 204 4.28 -9.61 30.44
C LYS A 204 2.80 -9.84 30.10
N THR A 205 2.21 -10.90 30.63
CA THR A 205 0.79 -11.22 30.47
C THR A 205 -0.08 -10.12 31.08
N ILE A 206 0.21 -9.73 32.33
CA ILE A 206 -0.49 -8.65 33.04
C ILE A 206 -0.38 -7.34 32.24
N GLU A 207 0.82 -7.03 31.76
CA GLU A 207 1.01 -5.82 30.96
C GLU A 207 0.13 -5.81 29.70
N LYS A 208 0.05 -6.94 28.96
CA LYS A 208 -0.82 -7.06 27.78
C LYS A 208 -2.31 -6.97 28.12
N LEU A 209 -2.72 -7.55 29.26
CA LEU A 209 -4.11 -7.52 29.72
C LEU A 209 -4.61 -6.11 30.04
N LYS A 210 -3.72 -5.15 30.37
CA LYS A 210 -4.09 -3.72 30.55
C LYS A 210 -4.84 -3.15 29.34
N LEU A 211 -4.58 -3.64 28.11
CA LEU A 211 -5.32 -3.19 26.90
C LEU A 211 -6.84 -3.36 27.06
N PHE A 212 -7.27 -4.36 27.82
CA PHE A 212 -8.65 -4.76 27.94
C PHE A 212 -9.37 -4.21 29.17
N GLU A 213 -8.76 -3.27 29.89
CA GLU A 213 -9.35 -2.60 31.08
C GLU A 213 -10.73 -2.04 30.83
N HIS A 214 -11.01 -1.57 29.59
CA HIS A 214 -12.29 -0.99 29.20
C HIS A 214 -13.13 -1.89 28.28
N ALA A 215 -12.66 -3.11 27.99
CA ALA A 215 -13.35 -4.04 27.11
C ALA A 215 -14.52 -4.71 27.83
N SER A 216 -15.58 -5.03 27.09
CA SER A 216 -16.68 -5.84 27.59
C SER A 216 -16.49 -7.33 27.33
N LYS A 217 -15.76 -7.67 26.27
CA LYS A 217 -15.48 -9.06 25.86
C LYS A 217 -14.00 -9.25 25.62
N LEU A 218 -13.49 -10.45 25.93
CA LEU A 218 -12.12 -10.87 25.62
C LEU A 218 -12.14 -12.25 24.95
N VAL A 219 -11.67 -12.30 23.69
CA VAL A 219 -11.47 -13.55 22.93
C VAL A 219 -10.02 -14.03 23.12
N PHE A 220 -9.83 -15.27 23.54
CA PHE A 220 -8.50 -15.83 23.80
C PHE A 220 -8.50 -17.36 23.69
N HIS A 221 -7.32 -17.94 23.44
CA HIS A 221 -7.06 -19.37 23.50
C HIS A 221 -6.80 -19.80 24.95
N ASP A 222 -7.42 -20.89 25.42
CA ASP A 222 -7.34 -21.34 26.80
C ASP A 222 -6.20 -22.34 27.09
N ASP A 223 -5.24 -22.47 26.19
CA ASP A 223 -4.08 -23.34 26.28
C ASP A 223 -3.05 -22.91 27.35
N ASN A 224 -3.10 -21.62 27.78
CA ASN A 224 -2.15 -21.08 28.73
C ASN A 224 -2.71 -21.06 30.17
N PRO A 225 -2.24 -21.99 31.08
CA PRO A 225 -2.73 -22.07 32.45
C PRO A 225 -2.48 -20.81 33.30
N GLU A 226 -1.39 -20.07 33.02
CA GLU A 226 -1.07 -18.82 33.72
C GLU A 226 -2.07 -17.71 33.35
N LEU A 227 -2.38 -17.56 32.06
CA LEU A 227 -3.40 -16.64 31.59
C LEU A 227 -4.76 -16.96 32.22
N ASN A 228 -5.16 -18.23 32.20
CA ASN A 228 -6.42 -18.68 32.79
C ASN A 228 -6.49 -18.34 34.29
N THR A 229 -5.38 -18.50 35.00
CA THR A 229 -5.29 -18.16 36.44
C THR A 229 -5.42 -16.65 36.64
N LEU A 230 -4.69 -15.81 35.85
CA LEU A 230 -4.75 -14.36 35.96
C LEU A 230 -6.16 -13.82 35.66
N LEU A 231 -6.84 -14.38 34.69
CA LEU A 231 -8.20 -13.97 34.35
C LEU A 231 -9.24 -14.27 35.44
N THR A 232 -8.91 -15.07 36.46
CA THR A 232 -9.81 -15.27 37.62
C THR A 232 -9.72 -14.15 38.67
N LEU A 233 -8.73 -13.25 38.56
CA LEU A 233 -8.56 -12.16 39.49
C LEU A 233 -9.73 -11.15 39.41
N PRO A 234 -10.07 -10.49 40.54
CA PRO A 234 -11.23 -9.57 40.61
C PRO A 234 -11.19 -8.43 39.60
N GLU A 235 -10.02 -7.97 39.23
CA GLU A 235 -9.81 -6.87 38.26
C GLU A 235 -10.34 -7.20 36.86
N TYR A 236 -10.45 -8.48 36.48
CA TYR A 236 -10.97 -8.95 35.20
C TYR A 236 -12.40 -9.47 35.25
N ASN A 237 -13.15 -9.25 36.38
CA ASN A 237 -14.53 -9.69 36.50
C ASN A 237 -15.51 -8.96 35.58
N HIS A 238 -15.15 -7.77 35.10
CA HIS A 238 -15.94 -6.98 34.15
C HIS A 238 -15.92 -7.56 32.74
N LEU A 239 -14.94 -8.42 32.41
CA LEU A 239 -14.79 -9.04 31.11
C LEU A 239 -15.68 -10.27 30.95
N GLN A 240 -16.48 -10.33 29.89
CA GLN A 240 -17.02 -11.57 29.37
C GLN A 240 -15.87 -12.33 28.68
N LYS A 241 -15.47 -13.44 29.30
CA LYS A 241 -14.33 -14.27 28.86
C LYS A 241 -14.79 -15.26 27.81
N ILE A 242 -14.42 -15.01 26.56
CA ILE A 242 -14.75 -15.82 25.37
C ILE A 242 -13.55 -16.70 25.06
N SER A 243 -13.43 -17.82 25.79
CA SER A 243 -12.36 -18.78 25.57
C SER A 243 -12.68 -19.74 24.43
N TRP A 244 -11.66 -20.19 23.73
CA TRP A 244 -11.77 -21.24 22.74
C TRP A 244 -10.60 -22.24 22.89
N GLY A 245 -10.80 -23.49 22.45
CA GLY A 245 -9.80 -24.54 22.46
C GLY A 245 -10.29 -25.82 23.15
N SER A 246 -10.14 -25.93 24.45
CA SER A 246 -10.47 -27.13 25.21
C SER A 246 -11.98 -27.46 25.22
N PRO A 247 -12.38 -28.69 25.56
CA PRO A 247 -13.79 -29.05 25.68
C PRO A 247 -14.59 -28.21 26.71
N GLN A 248 -13.90 -27.53 27.62
CA GLN A 248 -14.50 -26.65 28.64
C GLN A 248 -14.58 -25.20 28.25
N SER A 249 -14.00 -24.83 27.11
CA SER A 249 -14.03 -23.46 26.59
C SER A 249 -15.44 -23.03 26.21
N THR A 250 -15.64 -21.70 26.12
CA THR A 250 -16.87 -21.12 25.55
C THR A 250 -17.13 -21.65 24.14
N TYR A 251 -16.05 -21.82 23.37
CA TYR A 251 -16.05 -22.42 22.04
C TYR A 251 -15.09 -23.61 22.00
N PRO A 252 -15.58 -24.84 22.26
CA PRO A 252 -14.78 -26.05 22.07
C PRO A 252 -14.36 -26.17 20.60
N VAL A 253 -13.08 -26.43 20.37
CA VAL A 253 -12.49 -26.52 19.05
C VAL A 253 -11.83 -27.89 18.85
N SER A 254 -12.12 -28.50 17.73
CA SER A 254 -11.36 -29.62 17.20
C SER A 254 -11.09 -29.44 15.72
N TYR A 255 -10.01 -30.00 15.22
CA TYR A 255 -9.71 -29.88 13.79
C TYR A 255 -9.07 -31.16 13.24
N THR A 256 -9.25 -31.35 11.94
CA THR A 256 -8.59 -32.40 11.15
C THR A 256 -8.02 -31.75 9.90
N THR A 257 -6.77 -32.05 9.59
CA THR A 257 -6.12 -31.58 8.36
C THR A 257 -6.32 -32.60 7.25
N GLU A 258 -6.70 -32.11 6.07
CA GLU A 258 -6.78 -32.84 4.81
C GLU A 258 -5.72 -32.30 3.85
N ASP A 259 -5.56 -32.91 2.65
CA ASP A 259 -4.41 -32.63 1.76
C ASP A 259 -4.10 -31.13 1.55
N ASN A 260 -5.11 -30.27 1.43
CA ASN A 260 -4.93 -28.83 1.13
C ASN A 260 -5.72 -27.88 2.02
N HIS A 261 -6.39 -28.38 3.07
CA HIS A 261 -7.20 -27.54 3.95
C HIS A 261 -7.38 -28.19 5.33
N THR A 262 -7.77 -27.40 6.29
CA THR A 262 -8.13 -27.87 7.63
C THR A 262 -9.63 -27.71 7.83
N LEU A 263 -10.27 -28.77 8.30
CA LEU A 263 -11.65 -28.77 8.78
C LEU A 263 -11.66 -28.47 10.28
N LEU A 264 -12.17 -27.29 10.62
CA LEU A 264 -12.23 -26.78 11.99
C LEU A 264 -13.67 -26.89 12.51
N THR A 265 -13.90 -27.68 13.55
CA THR A 265 -15.22 -27.81 14.16
C THR A 265 -15.32 -26.95 15.41
N ILE A 266 -16.26 -25.99 15.39
CA ILE A 266 -16.56 -25.06 16.50
C ILE A 266 -18.07 -25.12 16.78
N ASN A 267 -18.47 -25.48 17.99
CA ASN A 267 -19.90 -25.57 18.37
C ASN A 267 -20.76 -26.34 17.37
N GLN A 268 -20.32 -27.51 16.94
CA GLN A 268 -21.01 -28.39 15.97
C GLN A 268 -21.04 -27.89 14.51
N PHE A 269 -20.54 -26.71 14.22
CA PHE A 269 -20.33 -26.25 12.84
C PHE A 269 -18.92 -26.57 12.39
N THR A 270 -18.80 -27.01 11.13
CA THR A 270 -17.51 -27.29 10.52
C THR A 270 -17.16 -26.19 9.50
N TYR A 271 -16.01 -25.58 9.68
CA TYR A 271 -15.44 -24.51 8.85
C TYR A 271 -14.25 -25.07 8.08
N SER A 272 -14.15 -24.75 6.79
CA SER A 272 -13.00 -25.12 5.97
C SER A 272 -12.06 -23.93 5.82
N ILE A 273 -10.82 -24.07 6.26
CA ILE A 273 -9.78 -23.04 6.15
C ILE A 273 -8.65 -23.50 5.24
N PRO A 274 -8.09 -22.62 4.37
CA PRO A 274 -7.07 -22.98 3.39
C PRO A 274 -5.65 -23.00 3.98
N PHE A 275 -5.49 -23.48 5.22
CA PHE A 275 -4.21 -23.51 5.93
C PHE A 275 -4.03 -24.85 6.64
N LEU A 276 -2.76 -25.29 6.78
CA LEU A 276 -2.40 -26.54 7.44
C LEU A 276 -1.55 -26.35 8.71
N ASP A 277 -0.94 -25.17 8.85
CA ASP A 277 -0.05 -24.86 9.97
C ASP A 277 -0.81 -24.41 11.22
N SER A 278 -0.28 -24.74 12.39
CA SER A 278 -0.91 -24.48 13.69
C SER A 278 -1.13 -22.98 13.96
N ALA A 279 -0.20 -22.12 13.53
CA ALA A 279 -0.30 -20.68 13.75
C ALA A 279 -1.42 -20.05 12.92
N SER A 280 -1.59 -20.48 11.66
CA SER A 280 -2.71 -20.04 10.81
C SER A 280 -4.05 -20.59 11.32
N ILE A 281 -4.09 -21.84 11.80
CA ILE A 281 -5.29 -22.43 12.41
C ILE A 281 -5.71 -21.62 13.65
N GLU A 282 -4.75 -21.30 14.54
CA GLU A 282 -4.98 -20.47 15.73
C GLU A 282 -5.52 -19.07 15.35
N ASN A 283 -4.85 -18.38 14.42
CA ASN A 283 -5.28 -17.07 13.96
C ASN A 283 -6.68 -17.09 13.30
N ALA A 284 -6.98 -18.10 12.48
CA ALA A 284 -8.30 -18.28 11.86
C ALA A 284 -9.38 -18.56 12.92
N THR A 285 -9.06 -19.31 13.98
CA THR A 285 -9.99 -19.56 15.07
C THR A 285 -10.35 -18.27 15.80
N HIS A 286 -9.36 -17.41 16.12
CA HIS A 286 -9.63 -16.08 16.68
C HIS A 286 -10.58 -15.25 15.79
N VAL A 287 -10.37 -15.28 14.47
CA VAL A 287 -11.22 -14.57 13.50
C VAL A 287 -12.65 -15.13 13.52
N ILE A 288 -12.81 -16.45 13.41
CA ILE A 288 -14.13 -17.10 13.38
C ILE A 288 -14.90 -16.82 14.68
N VAL A 289 -14.27 -17.02 15.84
CA VAL A 289 -14.89 -16.77 17.15
C VAL A 289 -15.29 -15.30 17.30
N THR A 290 -14.44 -14.37 16.85
CA THR A 290 -14.77 -12.94 16.89
C THR A 290 -15.96 -12.61 15.97
N MET A 291 -16.05 -13.21 14.79
CA MET A 291 -17.20 -13.01 13.88
C MET A 291 -18.50 -13.58 14.47
N LEU A 292 -18.44 -14.73 15.14
CA LEU A 292 -19.58 -15.30 15.86
C LEU A 292 -20.04 -14.36 16.98
N GLU A 293 -19.12 -13.77 17.74
CA GLU A 293 -19.42 -12.80 18.80
C GLU A 293 -19.95 -11.44 18.29
N LEU A 294 -19.69 -11.12 17.03
CA LEU A 294 -20.31 -10.01 16.30
C LEU A 294 -21.69 -10.36 15.73
N GLY A 295 -22.14 -11.61 15.86
CA GLY A 295 -23.47 -12.07 15.44
C GLY A 295 -23.58 -12.53 13.99
N LEU A 296 -22.46 -12.81 13.30
CA LEU A 296 -22.51 -13.33 11.94
C LEU A 296 -22.96 -14.80 11.90
N ASN A 297 -23.69 -15.15 10.85
CA ASN A 297 -24.16 -16.51 10.63
C ASN A 297 -22.99 -17.43 10.27
N PRO A 298 -22.89 -18.67 10.86
CA PRO A 298 -21.85 -19.64 10.55
C PRO A 298 -21.69 -19.97 9.06
N ASP A 299 -22.77 -20.10 8.30
CA ASP A 299 -22.70 -20.36 6.86
C ASP A 299 -22.04 -19.20 6.09
N THR A 300 -22.35 -17.95 6.49
CA THR A 300 -21.72 -16.75 5.91
C THR A 300 -20.24 -16.72 6.23
N ILE A 301 -19.86 -17.03 7.47
CA ILE A 301 -18.45 -17.11 7.86
C ILE A 301 -17.73 -18.15 7.00
N ASN A 302 -18.27 -19.37 6.89
CA ASN A 302 -17.66 -20.44 6.12
C ASN A 302 -17.50 -20.09 4.62
N GLN A 303 -18.49 -19.46 4.01
CA GLN A 303 -18.40 -18.97 2.62
C GLN A 303 -17.28 -17.95 2.41
N ARG A 304 -16.95 -17.16 3.44
CA ARG A 304 -15.91 -16.12 3.33
C ARG A 304 -14.51 -16.64 3.60
N LEU A 305 -14.36 -17.76 4.32
CA LEU A 305 -13.05 -18.30 4.71
C LEU A 305 -12.15 -18.63 3.50
N VAL A 306 -12.71 -18.93 2.33
CA VAL A 306 -11.96 -19.10 1.08
C VAL A 306 -11.20 -17.84 0.63
N ARG A 307 -11.54 -16.66 1.19
CA ARG A 307 -10.85 -15.39 0.91
C ARG A 307 -9.56 -15.22 1.71
N LEU A 308 -9.34 -16.05 2.73
CA LEU A 308 -8.14 -15.97 3.56
C LEU A 308 -6.93 -16.42 2.76
N THR A 309 -5.88 -15.61 2.82
CA THR A 309 -4.60 -15.88 2.17
C THR A 309 -3.47 -15.51 3.12
N HIS A 310 -2.28 -16.05 2.90
CA HIS A 310 -1.11 -15.60 3.63
C HIS A 310 -0.86 -14.11 3.41
N ILE A 311 -0.44 -13.44 4.47
CA ILE A 311 -0.12 -12.00 4.42
C ILE A 311 1.29 -11.86 3.86
N ARG A 312 1.47 -10.91 2.93
CA ARG A 312 2.77 -10.63 2.30
C ARG A 312 3.89 -10.49 3.36
N MET A 313 5.07 -11.08 3.06
CA MET A 313 6.23 -11.13 3.96
C MET A 313 5.98 -11.86 5.30
N ARG A 314 4.91 -12.66 5.40
CA ARG A 314 4.58 -13.47 6.58
C ARG A 314 4.20 -14.88 6.12
N MET A 315 5.16 -15.79 6.09
CA MET A 315 5.02 -17.16 5.59
C MET A 315 4.43 -17.23 4.16
N GLU A 316 4.80 -16.26 3.32
CA GLU A 316 4.36 -16.18 1.92
C GLU A 316 5.12 -17.20 1.07
N ILE A 317 4.40 -18.13 0.42
CA ILE A 317 5.01 -19.16 -0.42
C ILE A 317 5.18 -18.64 -1.85
N MET A 318 6.35 -18.83 -2.42
CA MET A 318 6.70 -18.43 -3.78
C MET A 318 7.48 -19.54 -4.50
N GLU A 319 7.35 -19.59 -5.83
CA GLU A 319 8.26 -20.42 -6.62
C GLU A 319 9.69 -19.83 -6.60
N GLY A 320 10.66 -20.66 -6.26
CA GLY A 320 12.09 -20.31 -6.24
C GLY A 320 12.82 -20.76 -7.50
N LEU A 321 14.07 -20.35 -7.63
CA LEU A 321 14.96 -20.80 -8.71
C LEU A 321 15.17 -22.32 -8.66
N ASN A 322 15.45 -22.93 -9.82
CA ASN A 322 15.85 -24.34 -9.96
C ASN A 322 14.88 -25.32 -9.26
N HIS A 323 13.58 -25.12 -9.43
CA HIS A 323 12.51 -25.93 -8.83
C HIS A 323 12.50 -25.92 -7.30
N SER A 324 13.05 -24.90 -6.67
CA SER A 324 12.96 -24.65 -5.24
C SER A 324 11.64 -23.96 -4.88
N VAL A 325 11.28 -24.00 -3.60
CA VAL A 325 10.16 -23.23 -3.03
C VAL A 325 10.73 -22.25 -2.02
N VAL A 326 10.36 -20.99 -2.11
CA VAL A 326 10.78 -19.94 -1.17
C VAL A 326 9.63 -19.57 -0.26
N ILE A 327 9.86 -19.63 1.04
CA ILE A 327 8.93 -19.13 2.07
C ILE A 327 9.48 -17.81 2.58
N ASN A 328 8.76 -16.73 2.25
CA ASN A 328 9.12 -15.38 2.66
C ASN A 328 8.48 -15.03 4.01
N ASP A 329 9.32 -14.96 5.06
CA ASP A 329 8.91 -14.51 6.39
C ASP A 329 9.91 -13.48 6.94
N THR A 330 10.12 -12.41 6.17
CA THR A 330 11.17 -11.40 6.38
C THR A 330 10.70 -10.16 7.15
N TYR A 331 9.51 -10.19 7.73
CA TYR A 331 8.95 -9.03 8.41
C TYR A 331 9.44 -8.85 9.86
N SER A 332 9.58 -9.94 10.60
CA SER A 332 9.98 -9.91 12.02
C SER A 332 10.73 -11.17 12.41
N LEU A 333 11.65 -11.05 13.35
CA LEU A 333 12.39 -12.18 13.90
C LEU A 333 12.43 -12.12 15.42
N ASP A 334 11.84 -13.10 16.04
CA ASP A 334 11.97 -13.51 17.44
C ASP A 334 11.94 -15.05 17.51
N THR A 335 12.35 -15.60 18.64
CA THR A 335 12.50 -17.06 18.79
C THR A 335 11.19 -17.82 18.51
N ASN A 336 10.05 -17.33 18.99
CA ASN A 336 8.77 -18.02 18.76
C ASN A 336 8.27 -17.89 17.33
N SER A 337 8.45 -16.72 16.70
CA SER A 337 8.11 -16.54 15.31
C SER A 337 8.99 -17.39 14.38
N LEU A 338 10.25 -17.65 14.78
CA LEU A 338 11.13 -18.58 14.07
C LEU A 338 10.63 -20.02 14.22
N TYR A 339 10.28 -20.45 15.44
CA TYR A 339 9.78 -21.83 15.65
C TYR A 339 8.47 -22.07 14.90
N ALA A 340 7.53 -21.12 14.94
CA ALA A 340 6.32 -21.19 14.13
C ALA A 340 6.59 -21.27 12.62
N ALA A 341 7.63 -20.57 12.13
CA ALA A 341 8.02 -20.66 10.74
C ALA A 341 8.72 -21.98 10.38
N LEU A 342 9.45 -22.59 11.31
CA LEU A 342 10.01 -23.95 11.15
C LEU A 342 8.89 -25.00 11.13
N ASP A 343 7.90 -24.91 12.05
CA ASP A 343 6.71 -25.78 12.02
C ASP A 343 5.97 -25.64 10.68
N PHE A 344 5.82 -24.42 10.17
CA PHE A 344 5.23 -24.18 8.84
C PHE A 344 6.06 -24.80 7.72
N LEU A 345 7.40 -24.69 7.76
CA LEU A 345 8.28 -25.31 6.80
C LEU A 345 8.10 -26.85 6.77
N ASP A 346 7.82 -27.49 7.92
CA ASP A 346 7.56 -28.91 8.02
C ASP A 346 6.28 -29.35 7.31
N THR A 347 5.27 -28.46 7.20
CA THR A 347 4.04 -28.73 6.45
C THR A 347 4.25 -28.74 4.94
N GLN A 348 5.39 -28.21 4.46
CA GLN A 348 5.71 -28.14 3.04
C GLN A 348 6.40 -29.44 2.60
N THR A 349 5.63 -30.45 2.27
CA THR A 349 6.13 -31.79 1.92
C THR A 349 6.50 -31.97 0.45
N GLN A 350 6.38 -30.92 -0.37
CA GLN A 350 6.62 -30.97 -1.81
C GLN A 350 8.09 -31.25 -2.16
N LEU A 351 9.03 -30.80 -1.31
CA LEU A 351 10.46 -30.98 -1.49
C LEU A 351 11.06 -31.50 -0.18
N PRO A 352 11.92 -32.56 -0.25
CA PRO A 352 12.45 -33.20 0.96
C PRO A 352 13.54 -32.37 1.65
N ASP A 353 14.33 -31.61 0.88
CA ASP A 353 15.47 -30.85 1.40
C ASP A 353 15.02 -29.46 1.87
N LYS A 354 15.29 -29.13 3.14
CA LYS A 354 14.93 -27.89 3.79
C LYS A 354 16.14 -27.00 4.01
N ALA A 355 16.02 -25.74 3.63
CA ALA A 355 17.03 -24.72 3.87
C ALA A 355 16.45 -23.57 4.73
N LEU A 356 17.27 -23.01 5.63
CA LEU A 356 16.96 -21.82 6.39
C LEU A 356 17.98 -20.74 6.13
N ILE A 357 17.52 -19.53 5.75
CA ILE A 357 18.32 -18.31 5.71
C ILE A 357 17.83 -17.41 6.83
N LEU A 358 18.70 -17.11 7.81
CA LEU A 358 18.37 -16.43 9.05
C LEU A 358 19.24 -15.21 9.29
N SER A 359 18.62 -14.05 9.67
CA SER A 359 19.34 -12.87 10.13
C SER A 359 19.69 -12.94 11.64
N ASP A 360 20.53 -12.01 12.09
CA ASP A 360 20.73 -11.77 13.51
C ASP A 360 19.40 -11.38 14.20
N PHE A 361 19.28 -11.76 15.49
CA PHE A 361 18.14 -11.39 16.34
C PHE A 361 18.32 -9.97 16.89
N GLU A 362 17.48 -9.04 16.50
CA GLU A 362 17.60 -7.61 16.90
C GLU A 362 16.94 -7.26 18.24
N GLN A 363 15.99 -8.06 18.71
CA GLN A 363 15.11 -7.71 19.83
C GLN A 363 15.21 -8.66 21.04
N VAL A 364 16.21 -9.52 21.07
CA VAL A 364 16.31 -10.60 22.08
C VAL A 364 17.48 -10.37 23.09
N GLY A 365 18.24 -9.28 22.93
CA GLY A 365 19.46 -9.03 23.72
C GLY A 365 20.67 -9.83 23.19
N ASP A 366 21.79 -9.74 23.90
CA ASP A 366 22.97 -10.55 23.54
C ASP A 366 22.71 -12.02 23.85
N LEU A 367 22.36 -12.80 22.83
CA LEU A 367 22.24 -14.24 22.93
C LEU A 367 23.64 -14.82 23.21
N ASN A 368 23.69 -15.81 24.08
CA ASN A 368 24.93 -16.52 24.42
C ASN A 368 25.01 -17.88 23.69
N ASP A 369 26.14 -18.58 23.84
CA ASP A 369 26.35 -19.88 23.19
C ASP A 369 25.27 -20.91 23.49
N GLN A 370 24.68 -20.90 24.68
CA GLN A 370 23.61 -21.86 25.03
C GLN A 370 22.34 -21.59 24.23
N ASP A 371 22.02 -20.33 23.97
CA ASP A 371 20.86 -19.95 23.17
C ASP A 371 21.04 -20.41 21.71
N TYR A 372 22.24 -20.22 21.16
CA TYR A 372 22.55 -20.70 19.80
C TYR A 372 22.63 -22.23 19.70
N GLN A 373 23.08 -22.92 20.77
CA GLN A 373 23.04 -24.39 20.83
C GLN A 373 21.60 -24.91 20.87
N GLU A 374 20.71 -24.25 21.62
CA GLU A 374 19.28 -24.59 21.61
C GLU A 374 18.66 -24.34 20.22
N LEU A 375 19.03 -23.23 19.56
CA LEU A 375 18.62 -22.99 18.18
C LEU A 375 19.09 -24.11 17.26
N ASN A 376 20.36 -24.51 17.34
CA ASN A 376 20.89 -25.62 16.54
C ASN A 376 20.13 -26.92 16.77
N ARG A 377 19.81 -27.25 18.05
CA ARG A 377 19.00 -28.41 18.39
C ARG A 377 17.62 -28.37 17.67
N ARG A 378 16.98 -27.20 17.63
CA ARG A 378 15.73 -27.01 16.89
C ARG A 378 15.89 -27.22 15.40
N LEU A 379 16.98 -26.71 14.80
CA LEU A 379 17.25 -26.92 13.37
C LEU A 379 17.40 -28.42 13.04
N GLU A 380 18.02 -29.21 13.94
CA GLU A 380 18.12 -30.67 13.81
C GLU A 380 16.75 -31.33 13.91
N GLU A 381 15.89 -30.94 14.89
CA GLU A 381 14.54 -31.46 15.04
C GLU A 381 13.66 -31.29 13.82
N HIS A 382 13.79 -30.12 13.14
CA HIS A 382 13.08 -29.80 11.91
C HIS A 382 13.80 -30.29 10.62
N HIS A 383 14.87 -31.07 10.78
CA HIS A 383 15.62 -31.67 9.68
C HIS A 383 16.14 -30.64 8.67
N ILE A 384 16.63 -29.49 9.16
CA ILE A 384 17.23 -28.48 8.29
C ILE A 384 18.53 -29.03 7.71
N HIS A 385 18.55 -29.23 6.39
CA HIS A 385 19.69 -29.75 5.65
C HIS A 385 20.74 -28.66 5.38
N ARG A 386 20.30 -27.42 5.18
CA ARG A 386 21.17 -26.29 4.90
C ARG A 386 20.80 -25.08 5.77
N PHE A 387 21.81 -24.52 6.46
CA PHE A 387 21.65 -23.34 7.29
C PHE A 387 22.55 -22.21 6.82
N ILE A 388 21.98 -21.02 6.61
CA ILE A 388 22.70 -19.82 6.22
C ILE A 388 22.41 -18.73 7.27
N GLY A 389 23.45 -18.39 8.04
CA GLY A 389 23.42 -17.34 9.05
C GLY A 389 23.98 -16.03 8.50
N ILE A 390 23.23 -14.93 8.58
CA ILE A 390 23.65 -13.62 8.09
C ILE A 390 23.60 -12.60 9.22
N GLY A 391 24.78 -12.05 9.54
CA GLY A 391 24.98 -11.04 10.58
C GLY A 391 26.17 -11.32 11.45
N SER A 392 26.60 -10.30 12.19
CA SER A 392 27.82 -10.34 13.01
C SER A 392 27.72 -11.30 14.20
N HIS A 393 26.52 -11.44 14.80
CA HIS A 393 26.30 -12.32 15.94
C HIS A 393 26.25 -13.78 15.52
N LEU A 394 25.52 -14.14 14.48
CA LEU A 394 25.50 -15.49 13.93
C LEU A 394 26.88 -15.91 13.44
N LEU A 395 27.63 -15.01 12.78
CA LEU A 395 28.99 -15.29 12.32
C LEU A 395 29.95 -15.53 13.51
N ALA A 396 29.82 -14.78 14.62
CA ALA A 396 30.65 -14.97 15.81
C ALA A 396 30.37 -16.31 16.50
N HIS A 397 29.10 -16.76 16.52
CA HIS A 397 28.66 -18.00 17.17
C HIS A 397 28.54 -19.19 16.21
N ARG A 398 29.13 -19.11 15.01
CA ARG A 398 29.08 -20.17 13.99
C ARG A 398 29.50 -21.56 14.47
N HIS A 399 30.34 -21.63 15.51
CA HIS A 399 30.79 -22.88 16.13
C HIS A 399 29.69 -23.63 16.87
N CYS A 400 28.55 -22.99 17.16
CA CYS A 400 27.39 -23.61 17.80
C CYS A 400 26.52 -24.44 16.85
N PHE A 401 26.74 -24.35 15.53
CA PHE A 401 25.89 -24.96 14.51
C PHE A 401 26.57 -26.18 13.88
N THR A 402 25.82 -27.28 13.82
CA THR A 402 26.29 -28.60 13.34
C THR A 402 25.54 -29.05 12.07
N CYS A 403 24.67 -28.23 11.51
CA CYS A 403 23.95 -28.52 10.28
C CYS A 403 24.95 -28.89 9.13
N PRO A 404 24.66 -29.93 8.33
CA PRO A 404 25.62 -30.49 7.35
C PRO A 404 26.17 -29.47 6.33
N LYS A 405 25.33 -28.50 5.94
CA LYS A 405 25.70 -27.38 5.07
C LYS A 405 25.43 -26.07 5.79
N SER A 406 26.41 -25.59 6.57
CA SER A 406 26.30 -24.30 7.26
C SER A 406 27.20 -23.26 6.62
N GLU A 407 26.65 -22.12 6.26
CA GLU A 407 27.37 -21.00 5.67
C GLU A 407 27.05 -19.71 6.46
N PHE A 408 28.04 -18.82 6.63
CA PHE A 408 27.85 -17.59 7.42
C PHE A 408 28.40 -16.38 6.68
N PHE A 409 27.67 -15.29 6.70
CA PHE A 409 28.00 -14.02 6.04
C PHE A 409 27.85 -12.86 7.01
N ALA A 410 28.67 -11.83 6.86
CA ALA A 410 28.62 -10.67 7.76
C ALA A 410 27.44 -9.73 7.43
N SER A 411 26.96 -9.71 6.19
CA SER A 411 25.84 -8.86 5.78
C SER A 411 25.01 -9.48 4.64
N THR A 412 23.83 -8.92 4.39
CA THR A 412 22.94 -9.27 3.28
C THR A 412 23.61 -9.04 1.93
N GLU A 413 24.38 -7.97 1.78
CA GLU A 413 25.09 -7.61 0.55
C GLU A 413 26.20 -8.63 0.24
N GLU A 414 26.94 -9.06 1.27
CA GLU A 414 27.96 -10.10 1.11
C GLU A 414 27.34 -11.43 0.65
N PHE A 415 26.21 -11.83 1.27
CA PHE A 415 25.48 -13.02 0.86
C PHE A 415 25.00 -12.93 -0.60
N ILE A 416 24.37 -11.81 -1.00
CA ILE A 416 23.86 -11.62 -2.36
C ILE A 416 24.99 -11.63 -3.38
N SER A 417 26.16 -11.09 -3.04
CA SER A 417 27.34 -11.09 -3.93
C SER A 417 27.96 -12.49 -4.11
N ASN A 418 27.74 -13.38 -3.14
CA ASN A 418 28.22 -14.74 -3.12
C ASN A 418 27.07 -15.76 -3.13
N LEU A 419 25.91 -15.41 -3.71
CA LEU A 419 24.68 -16.19 -3.66
C LEU A 419 24.93 -17.65 -4.07
N PRO A 420 24.78 -18.61 -3.13
CA PRO A 420 24.96 -20.01 -3.44
C PRO A 420 23.82 -20.54 -4.31
N GLU A 421 24.08 -21.59 -5.07
CA GLU A 421 23.06 -22.25 -5.87
C GLU A 421 22.10 -23.05 -4.97
N PHE A 422 20.81 -22.87 -5.18
CA PHE A 422 19.72 -23.64 -4.56
C PHE A 422 19.03 -24.44 -5.66
N SER A 423 18.68 -25.68 -5.38
CA SER A 423 18.02 -26.57 -6.34
C SER A 423 17.21 -27.63 -5.62
N TYR A 424 15.92 -27.71 -5.92
CA TYR A 424 14.98 -28.66 -5.30
C TYR A 424 14.90 -28.55 -3.76
N GLU A 425 15.11 -27.36 -3.20
CA GLU A 425 15.07 -27.11 -1.76
C GLU A 425 13.84 -26.27 -1.39
N CYS A 426 13.25 -26.53 -0.21
CA CYS A 426 12.27 -25.64 0.40
C CYS A 426 13.03 -24.66 1.31
N ILE A 427 13.06 -23.39 0.93
CA ILE A 427 13.92 -22.36 1.52
C ILE A 427 13.08 -21.42 2.37
N LEU A 428 13.22 -21.47 3.70
CA LEU A 428 12.67 -20.46 4.59
C LEU A 428 13.62 -19.27 4.69
N VAL A 429 13.17 -18.09 4.29
CA VAL A 429 13.91 -16.85 4.45
C VAL A 429 13.29 -16.07 5.60
N LYS A 430 13.99 -16.02 6.74
CA LYS A 430 13.53 -15.43 8.00
C LYS A 430 14.49 -14.36 8.47
N GLY A 431 14.03 -13.09 8.52
CA GLY A 431 14.88 -11.99 8.88
C GLY A 431 14.17 -10.91 9.70
N ALA A 432 14.94 -10.14 10.45
CA ALA A 432 14.49 -8.89 11.06
C ALA A 432 14.30 -7.82 9.97
N ARG A 433 13.39 -6.87 10.19
CA ARG A 433 13.02 -5.86 9.17
C ARG A 433 14.21 -5.05 8.66
N ASN A 434 15.17 -4.71 9.54
CA ASN A 434 16.34 -3.90 9.19
C ASN A 434 17.44 -4.69 8.45
N SER A 435 17.25 -6.01 8.30
CA SER A 435 18.21 -6.87 7.61
C SER A 435 18.05 -6.88 6.08
N HIS A 436 17.02 -6.23 5.56
CA HIS A 436 16.70 -6.11 4.13
C HIS A 436 16.64 -7.47 3.40
N PHE A 437 16.09 -8.49 4.05
CA PHE A 437 16.01 -9.86 3.53
C PHE A 437 15.03 -9.99 2.36
N GLU A 438 14.16 -9.01 2.12
CA GLU A 438 13.38 -8.90 0.89
C GLU A 438 14.24 -8.87 -0.37
N ASN A 439 15.46 -8.35 -0.28
CA ASN A 439 16.42 -8.37 -1.38
C ASN A 439 16.92 -9.80 -1.68
N ILE A 440 17.07 -10.65 -0.65
CA ILE A 440 17.40 -12.06 -0.79
C ILE A 440 16.25 -12.80 -1.47
N VAL A 441 15.02 -12.59 -0.99
CA VAL A 441 13.81 -13.21 -1.55
C VAL A 441 13.69 -12.86 -3.04
N ALA A 442 13.89 -11.60 -3.40
CA ALA A 442 13.86 -11.15 -4.81
C ALA A 442 14.89 -11.85 -5.70
N LYS A 443 16.04 -12.27 -5.14
CA LYS A 443 17.07 -13.02 -5.88
C LYS A 443 16.79 -14.53 -5.95
N LEU A 444 16.10 -15.09 -4.96
CA LEU A 444 15.76 -16.52 -4.90
C LEU A 444 14.46 -16.84 -5.64
N GLN A 445 13.58 -15.88 -5.82
CA GLN A 445 12.29 -16.06 -6.47
C GLN A 445 12.48 -16.42 -7.95
N HIS A 446 11.82 -17.48 -8.40
CA HIS A 446 11.73 -17.80 -9.81
C HIS A 446 10.87 -16.77 -10.53
N MET A 447 11.52 -15.76 -11.11
CA MET A 447 10.86 -14.89 -12.06
C MET A 447 10.85 -15.60 -13.41
N THR A 448 9.67 -16.05 -13.83
CA THR A 448 9.47 -16.70 -15.14
C THR A 448 9.78 -15.75 -16.31
N HIS A 449 9.92 -14.46 -16.05
CA HIS A 449 10.26 -13.44 -17.04
C HIS A 449 11.41 -12.58 -16.55
N LEU A 450 12.50 -12.53 -17.32
CA LEU A 450 13.71 -11.75 -17.00
C LEU A 450 13.50 -10.23 -17.16
N THR A 451 12.42 -9.82 -17.83
CA THR A 451 12.02 -8.43 -17.99
C THR A 451 11.01 -8.08 -16.91
N ILE A 452 11.29 -7.03 -16.13
CA ILE A 452 10.46 -6.56 -15.00
C ILE A 452 10.19 -5.06 -15.09
N LEU A 453 9.05 -4.63 -14.58
CA LEU A 453 8.71 -3.23 -14.43
C LEU A 453 8.75 -2.86 -12.94
N ASN A 454 9.76 -2.10 -12.56
CA ASN A 454 9.83 -1.51 -11.22
C ASN A 454 8.93 -0.28 -11.15
N VAL A 455 8.09 -0.20 -10.12
CA VAL A 455 7.17 0.93 -9.86
C VAL A 455 7.50 1.52 -8.50
N SER A 456 8.00 2.75 -8.47
CA SER A 456 8.36 3.46 -7.24
C SER A 456 7.14 4.15 -6.63
N LEU A 457 6.66 3.65 -5.50
CA LEU A 457 5.57 4.27 -4.74
C LEU A 457 6.01 5.59 -4.07
N PRO A 458 7.24 5.75 -3.56
CA PRO A 458 7.72 7.04 -3.09
C PRO A 458 7.75 8.12 -4.18
N ALA A 459 8.19 7.78 -5.39
CA ALA A 459 8.16 8.72 -6.52
C ALA A 459 6.73 9.11 -6.90
N LEU A 460 5.78 8.16 -6.87
CA LEU A 460 4.36 8.42 -7.08
C LEU A 460 3.82 9.42 -6.04
N THR A 461 4.15 9.21 -4.77
CA THR A 461 3.75 10.08 -3.65
C THR A 461 4.38 11.46 -3.77
N HIS A 462 5.67 11.54 -4.14
CA HIS A 462 6.33 12.82 -4.42
C HIS A 462 5.60 13.59 -5.52
N ASN A 463 5.32 12.96 -6.66
CA ASN A 463 4.64 13.60 -7.77
C ASN A 463 3.22 14.06 -7.40
N LEU A 464 2.49 13.24 -6.63
CA LEU A 464 1.18 13.62 -6.10
C LEU A 464 1.27 14.89 -5.24
N ASN A 465 2.24 14.97 -4.33
CA ASN A 465 2.41 16.10 -3.42
C ASN A 465 2.90 17.36 -4.16
N LEU A 466 3.77 17.21 -5.16
CA LEU A 466 4.18 18.30 -6.02
C LEU A 466 2.95 19.01 -6.68
N HIS A 467 2.00 18.21 -7.19
CA HIS A 467 0.78 18.78 -7.76
C HIS A 467 -0.13 19.40 -6.70
N ARG A 468 -0.22 18.77 -5.50
CA ARG A 468 -1.01 19.33 -4.39
C ARG A 468 -0.52 20.71 -3.97
N ALA A 469 0.78 20.92 -3.92
CA ALA A 469 1.38 22.22 -3.56
C ALA A 469 0.98 23.36 -4.52
N HIS A 470 0.50 23.05 -5.72
CA HIS A 470 0.02 24.04 -6.70
C HIS A 470 -1.49 24.27 -6.64
N LEU A 471 -2.21 23.56 -5.75
CA LEU A 471 -3.65 23.71 -5.61
C LEU A 471 -4.00 24.77 -4.57
N ARG A 472 -5.14 25.44 -4.78
CA ARG A 472 -5.74 26.29 -3.77
C ARG A 472 -6.22 25.45 -2.58
N PRO A 473 -6.29 26.01 -1.36
CA PRO A 473 -6.89 25.33 -0.21
C PRO A 473 -8.28 24.76 -0.56
N ASN A 474 -8.57 23.55 -0.11
CA ASN A 474 -9.84 22.84 -0.36
C ASN A 474 -10.12 22.41 -1.81
N THR A 475 -9.21 22.62 -2.76
CA THR A 475 -9.34 22.04 -4.12
C THR A 475 -9.14 20.53 -4.04
N LYS A 476 -10.14 19.76 -4.45
CA LYS A 476 -10.10 18.29 -4.47
C LYS A 476 -9.27 17.77 -5.65
N MET A 477 -8.80 16.53 -5.53
CA MET A 477 -8.02 15.90 -6.58
C MET A 477 -8.58 14.53 -6.97
N VAL A 478 -8.70 14.31 -8.28
CA VAL A 478 -9.02 13.00 -8.87
C VAL A 478 -7.74 12.39 -9.40
N ALA A 479 -7.38 11.18 -8.98
CA ALA A 479 -6.31 10.40 -9.61
C ALA A 479 -6.89 9.52 -10.72
N MET A 480 -6.29 9.63 -11.92
CA MET A 480 -6.65 8.82 -13.08
C MET A 480 -5.94 7.47 -13.01
N VAL A 481 -6.67 6.40 -12.65
CA VAL A 481 -6.15 5.03 -12.51
C VAL A 481 -6.70 4.06 -13.56
N LYS A 482 -7.26 4.59 -14.65
CA LYS A 482 -7.76 3.81 -15.80
C LYS A 482 -6.66 3.02 -16.50
N ALA A 483 -7.02 2.00 -17.26
CA ALA A 483 -6.12 1.13 -18.01
C ALA A 483 -5.02 0.51 -17.13
N HIS A 484 -5.39 -0.07 -15.97
CA HIS A 484 -4.45 -0.60 -14.97
C HIS A 484 -3.45 0.47 -14.50
N SER A 485 -3.95 1.65 -14.11
CA SER A 485 -3.10 2.79 -13.74
C SER A 485 -2.05 3.10 -14.81
N TYR A 486 -2.52 3.27 -16.05
CA TYR A 486 -1.66 3.46 -17.23
C TYR A 486 -0.66 2.31 -17.45
N GLY A 487 -1.05 1.07 -17.19
CA GLY A 487 -0.20 -0.11 -17.37
C GLY A 487 0.68 -0.47 -16.17
N LEU A 488 0.70 0.32 -15.12
CA LEU A 488 1.60 0.15 -13.96
C LEU A 488 1.06 -0.84 -12.92
N GLY A 489 -0.19 -1.23 -13.03
CA GLY A 489 -0.87 -2.13 -12.09
C GLY A 489 -1.98 -1.45 -11.30
N ASP A 490 -2.79 -2.21 -10.59
CA ASP A 490 -4.01 -1.68 -9.99
C ASP A 490 -3.87 -1.45 -8.47
N VAL A 491 -3.64 -2.52 -7.70
CA VAL A 491 -3.98 -2.55 -6.28
C VAL A 491 -2.98 -1.79 -5.41
N GLU A 492 -1.69 -2.08 -5.56
CA GLU A 492 -0.63 -1.50 -4.73
C GLU A 492 -0.54 0.01 -4.94
N LEU A 493 -0.61 0.43 -6.20
CA LEU A 493 -0.56 1.83 -6.57
C LEU A 493 -1.80 2.59 -6.08
N VAL A 494 -3.00 2.01 -6.25
CA VAL A 494 -4.25 2.62 -5.76
C VAL A 494 -4.27 2.66 -4.24
N ASN A 495 -3.79 1.62 -3.55
CA ASN A 495 -3.67 1.63 -2.08
C ASN A 495 -2.75 2.76 -1.60
N GLU A 496 -1.63 3.02 -2.30
CA GLU A 496 -0.76 4.15 -1.98
C GLU A 496 -1.50 5.48 -2.14
N LEU A 497 -2.20 5.69 -3.26
CA LEU A 497 -3.01 6.90 -3.48
C LEU A 497 -4.09 7.10 -2.40
N VAL A 498 -4.75 6.03 -1.99
CA VAL A 498 -5.73 6.03 -0.90
C VAL A 498 -5.06 6.35 0.44
N ALA A 499 -3.90 5.76 0.72
CA ALA A 499 -3.10 6.09 1.91
C ALA A 499 -2.65 7.55 1.92
N GLN A 500 -2.40 8.13 0.74
CA GLN A 500 -2.12 9.56 0.54
C GLN A 500 -3.41 10.41 0.45
N HIS A 501 -4.57 9.83 0.80
CA HIS A 501 -5.88 10.49 0.88
C HIS A 501 -6.29 11.23 -0.41
N ILE A 502 -6.21 10.55 -1.52
CA ILE A 502 -6.81 11.06 -2.76
C ILE A 502 -8.33 11.19 -2.58
N ASP A 503 -8.92 12.29 -3.07
CA ASP A 503 -10.35 12.54 -2.89
C ASP A 503 -11.22 11.64 -3.78
N TYR A 504 -10.80 11.43 -5.02
CA TYR A 504 -11.50 10.61 -6.02
C TYR A 504 -10.52 9.79 -6.84
N LEU A 505 -10.99 8.64 -7.29
CA LEU A 505 -10.34 7.85 -8.34
C LEU A 505 -11.18 7.93 -9.62
N ALA A 506 -10.55 7.83 -10.79
CA ALA A 506 -11.29 7.74 -12.05
C ALA A 506 -10.76 6.58 -12.90
N VAL A 507 -11.68 5.75 -13.35
CA VAL A 507 -11.45 4.59 -14.23
C VAL A 507 -12.13 4.79 -15.58
N ALA A 508 -11.74 3.99 -16.58
CA ALA A 508 -12.38 4.07 -17.90
C ALA A 508 -13.72 3.34 -17.93
N TYR A 509 -13.76 2.10 -17.42
CA TYR A 509 -14.91 1.21 -17.54
C TYR A 509 -15.34 0.64 -16.18
N THR A 510 -16.58 0.17 -16.11
CA THR A 510 -17.19 -0.40 -14.89
C THR A 510 -16.38 -1.54 -14.31
N ASP A 511 -15.82 -2.43 -15.14
CA ASP A 511 -15.04 -3.59 -14.68
C ASP A 511 -13.76 -3.18 -13.93
N GLU A 512 -13.15 -2.07 -14.29
CA GLU A 512 -11.98 -1.52 -13.55
C GLU A 512 -12.41 -1.08 -12.14
N GLY A 513 -13.54 -0.36 -12.04
CA GLY A 513 -14.12 0.05 -10.76
C GLY A 513 -14.52 -1.14 -9.89
N VAL A 514 -15.15 -2.15 -10.47
CA VAL A 514 -15.53 -3.39 -9.77
C VAL A 514 -14.29 -4.11 -9.22
N ARG A 515 -13.20 -4.18 -9.99
CA ARG A 515 -11.94 -4.76 -9.48
C ARG A 515 -11.40 -4.01 -8.27
N LEU A 516 -11.44 -2.68 -8.28
CA LEU A 516 -11.02 -1.87 -7.14
C LEU A 516 -11.95 -2.08 -5.93
N ARG A 517 -13.26 -2.15 -6.13
CA ARG A 517 -14.23 -2.45 -5.06
C ARG A 517 -13.99 -3.84 -4.45
N LYS A 518 -13.72 -4.87 -5.27
CA LYS A 518 -13.34 -6.21 -4.80
C LYS A 518 -12.05 -6.23 -3.97
N ARG A 519 -11.23 -5.18 -4.06
CA ARG A 519 -10.03 -4.96 -3.24
C ARG A 519 -10.26 -3.96 -2.11
N HIS A 520 -11.54 -3.72 -1.79
CA HIS A 520 -11.99 -2.90 -0.65
C HIS A 520 -11.61 -1.42 -0.72
N ILE A 521 -11.39 -0.90 -1.91
CA ILE A 521 -11.19 0.54 -2.12
C ILE A 521 -12.54 1.23 -1.93
N GLN A 522 -12.66 2.05 -0.90
CA GLN A 522 -13.89 2.80 -0.57
C GLN A 522 -13.90 4.23 -1.13
N THR A 523 -12.76 4.78 -1.49
CA THR A 523 -12.67 6.09 -2.14
C THR A 523 -13.68 6.20 -3.28
N PRO A 524 -14.40 7.32 -3.46
CA PRO A 524 -15.31 7.51 -4.59
C PRO A 524 -14.63 7.24 -5.93
N ILE A 525 -15.29 6.50 -6.82
CA ILE A 525 -14.75 6.09 -8.14
C ILE A 525 -15.66 6.59 -9.24
N ILE A 526 -15.12 7.48 -10.07
CA ILE A 526 -15.78 7.98 -11.29
C ILE A 526 -15.52 6.99 -12.43
N VAL A 527 -16.57 6.57 -13.14
CA VAL A 527 -16.47 5.73 -14.33
C VAL A 527 -16.74 6.59 -15.56
N LEU A 528 -15.70 6.84 -16.37
CA LEU A 528 -15.72 7.79 -17.50
C LEU A 528 -16.37 7.22 -18.77
N GLY A 529 -16.38 5.89 -18.96
CA GLY A 529 -17.00 5.20 -20.07
C GLY A 529 -18.13 4.30 -19.57
N ALA A 530 -19.06 4.88 -18.80
CA ALA A 530 -20.20 4.16 -18.26
C ALA A 530 -21.13 3.71 -19.39
N GLU A 531 -21.42 2.42 -19.48
CA GLU A 531 -22.33 1.84 -20.46
C GLU A 531 -23.66 1.48 -19.82
N ALA A 532 -24.78 1.73 -20.53
CA ALA A 532 -26.13 1.58 -19.98
C ALA A 532 -26.40 0.19 -19.39
N HIS A 533 -25.85 -0.87 -19.99
CA HIS A 533 -26.02 -2.24 -19.50
C HIS A 533 -25.27 -2.50 -18.16
N SER A 534 -24.32 -1.67 -17.79
CA SER A 534 -23.54 -1.81 -16.57
C SER A 534 -24.09 -1.00 -15.39
N PHE A 535 -25.10 -0.17 -15.58
CA PHE A 535 -25.63 0.71 -14.52
C PHE A 535 -26.11 -0.06 -13.29
N ASP A 536 -26.73 -1.23 -13.44
CA ASP A 536 -27.17 -2.03 -12.31
C ASP A 536 -25.98 -2.50 -11.45
N VAL A 537 -24.86 -2.87 -12.09
CA VAL A 537 -23.62 -3.22 -11.40
C VAL A 537 -23.03 -1.98 -10.71
N MET A 538 -23.01 -0.83 -11.38
CA MET A 538 -22.50 0.41 -10.81
C MET A 538 -23.29 0.84 -9.58
N VAL A 539 -24.60 0.75 -9.62
CA VAL A 539 -25.50 1.04 -8.49
C VAL A 539 -25.19 0.12 -7.30
N ARG A 540 -25.07 -1.19 -7.55
CA ARG A 540 -24.74 -2.16 -6.48
C ARG A 540 -23.34 -2.01 -5.89
N GLN A 541 -22.39 -1.55 -6.68
CA GLN A 541 -20.99 -1.39 -6.30
C GLN A 541 -20.65 0.04 -5.88
N ASN A 542 -21.63 0.92 -5.77
CA ASN A 542 -21.43 2.33 -5.46
C ASN A 542 -20.33 2.99 -6.32
N LEU A 543 -20.43 2.80 -7.67
CA LEU A 543 -19.58 3.44 -8.67
C LEU A 543 -20.35 4.60 -9.29
N GLU A 544 -19.68 5.74 -9.46
CA GLU A 544 -20.29 7.00 -9.86
C GLU A 544 -20.12 7.23 -11.38
N PRO A 545 -21.21 7.16 -12.20
CA PRO A 545 -21.10 7.26 -13.65
C PRO A 545 -20.87 8.69 -14.15
N GLU A 546 -20.01 8.84 -15.18
CA GLU A 546 -20.06 9.98 -16.11
C GLU A 546 -21.33 9.89 -16.95
N ILE A 547 -22.11 10.96 -17.02
CA ILE A 547 -23.32 11.10 -17.83
C ILE A 547 -23.14 12.24 -18.80
N PHE A 548 -23.33 11.98 -20.09
CA PHE A 548 -23.01 12.88 -21.16
C PHE A 548 -24.14 13.09 -22.18
N ASN A 549 -25.30 12.42 -22.02
CA ASN A 549 -26.50 12.63 -22.83
C ASN A 549 -27.78 12.15 -22.14
N PHE A 550 -28.94 12.53 -22.66
CA PHE A 550 -30.24 12.18 -22.09
C PHE A 550 -30.60 10.69 -22.18
N TYR A 551 -30.06 9.96 -23.18
CA TYR A 551 -30.29 8.53 -23.30
C TYR A 551 -29.72 7.79 -22.08
N TYR A 552 -28.44 8.03 -21.74
CA TYR A 552 -27.80 7.40 -20.58
C TYR A 552 -28.45 7.83 -19.26
N LEU A 553 -28.85 9.10 -19.16
CA LEU A 553 -29.57 9.60 -18.01
C LEU A 553 -30.91 8.87 -17.80
N GLY A 554 -31.66 8.63 -18.91
CA GLY A 554 -32.92 7.90 -18.88
C GLY A 554 -32.75 6.42 -18.53
N GLU A 555 -31.70 5.77 -19.05
CA GLU A 555 -31.41 4.37 -18.71
C GLU A 555 -31.00 4.21 -17.23
N LEU A 556 -30.23 5.15 -16.69
CA LEU A 556 -29.86 5.14 -15.26
C LEU A 556 -31.11 5.26 -14.37
N VAL A 557 -32.03 6.18 -14.70
CA VAL A 557 -33.27 6.33 -13.96
C VAL A 557 -34.11 5.05 -13.96
N LYS A 558 -34.17 4.31 -15.09
CA LYS A 558 -34.85 3.01 -15.15
C LYS A 558 -34.23 1.99 -14.18
N VAL A 559 -32.92 2.00 -14.04
CA VAL A 559 -32.22 1.13 -13.09
C VAL A 559 -32.49 1.57 -11.66
N LEU A 560 -32.36 2.87 -11.33
CA LEU A 560 -32.58 3.38 -9.98
C LEU A 560 -34.00 3.10 -9.46
N LYS A 561 -35.02 3.11 -10.34
CA LYS A 561 -36.39 2.71 -9.97
C LYS A 561 -36.52 1.26 -9.50
N LYS A 562 -35.55 0.39 -9.85
CA LYS A 562 -35.49 -0.99 -9.34
C LYS A 562 -34.78 -1.09 -7.98
N HIS A 563 -34.15 0.01 -7.53
CA HIS A 563 -33.42 0.12 -6.26
C HIS A 563 -34.04 1.22 -5.36
N PRO A 564 -35.29 1.06 -4.89
CA PRO A 564 -35.99 2.12 -4.16
C PRO A 564 -35.38 2.45 -2.78
N GLN A 565 -34.53 1.57 -2.26
CA GLN A 565 -33.76 1.81 -1.04
C GLN A 565 -32.69 2.89 -1.21
N ILE A 566 -32.26 3.19 -2.44
CA ILE A 566 -31.27 4.24 -2.72
C ILE A 566 -32.01 5.57 -2.83
N GLN A 567 -31.79 6.44 -1.85
CA GLN A 567 -32.44 7.76 -1.80
C GLN A 567 -31.75 8.75 -2.74
N GLN A 568 -30.43 8.69 -2.84
CA GLN A 568 -29.59 9.51 -3.70
C GLN A 568 -28.45 8.67 -4.30
N PHE A 569 -28.18 8.88 -5.60
CA PHE A 569 -27.10 8.23 -6.33
C PHE A 569 -26.29 9.29 -7.08
N ASN A 570 -24.98 9.32 -6.79
CA ASN A 570 -24.04 10.30 -7.33
C ASN A 570 -23.82 10.08 -8.83
N ILE A 571 -23.89 11.17 -9.59
CA ILE A 571 -23.55 11.21 -11.02
C ILE A 571 -22.62 12.37 -11.31
N HIS A 572 -21.82 12.24 -12.37
CA HIS A 572 -20.91 13.27 -12.85
C HIS A 572 -21.34 13.72 -14.25
N ILE A 573 -21.76 14.97 -14.37
CA ILE A 573 -22.24 15.52 -15.64
C ILE A 573 -21.07 15.98 -16.49
N LYS A 574 -20.98 15.44 -17.72
CA LYS A 574 -20.01 15.88 -18.71
C LYS A 574 -20.60 16.95 -19.61
N LEU A 575 -19.85 18.05 -19.76
CA LEU A 575 -20.15 19.14 -20.69
C LEU A 575 -19.17 19.14 -21.86
N ASP A 576 -19.64 19.39 -23.07
CA ASP A 576 -18.79 19.67 -24.21
C ASP A 576 -18.56 21.20 -24.33
N THR A 577 -17.31 21.56 -24.14
CA THR A 577 -16.88 22.97 -24.26
C THR A 577 -15.91 23.18 -25.43
N GLY A 578 -15.82 22.21 -26.35
CA GLY A 578 -14.97 22.29 -27.52
C GLY A 578 -14.01 21.14 -27.75
N MET A 579 -14.04 20.09 -26.90
CA MET A 579 -13.33 18.82 -27.19
C MET A 579 -14.05 17.99 -28.26
N HIS A 580 -15.36 18.16 -28.40
CA HIS A 580 -16.27 17.51 -29.36
C HIS A 580 -16.15 15.98 -29.37
N ARG A 581 -16.08 15.41 -28.15
CA ARG A 581 -16.01 13.96 -27.94
C ARG A 581 -17.26 13.41 -27.27
N LEU A 582 -17.56 13.86 -26.07
CA LEU A 582 -18.74 13.52 -25.27
C LEU A 582 -19.13 14.72 -24.41
N GLY A 583 -20.42 14.91 -24.14
CA GLY A 583 -20.90 15.96 -23.22
C GLY A 583 -22.24 16.56 -23.67
N PHE A 584 -22.93 17.19 -22.74
CA PHE A 584 -24.08 18.03 -23.03
C PHE A 584 -23.62 19.36 -23.59
N ASP A 585 -24.34 19.87 -24.58
CA ASP A 585 -24.15 21.22 -25.15
C ASP A 585 -24.78 22.29 -24.28
N GLN A 586 -24.41 23.53 -24.47
CA GLN A 586 -24.96 24.68 -23.73
C GLN A 586 -26.50 24.75 -23.79
N GLN A 587 -27.09 24.43 -24.94
CA GLN A 587 -28.54 24.44 -25.15
C GLN A 587 -29.29 23.34 -24.36
N ASP A 588 -28.58 22.28 -23.95
CA ASP A 588 -29.16 21.17 -23.20
C ASP A 588 -29.35 21.46 -21.71
N ILE A 589 -28.65 22.49 -21.17
CA ILE A 589 -28.62 22.78 -19.73
C ILE A 589 -30.00 22.98 -19.11
N PRO A 590 -30.92 23.76 -19.71
CA PRO A 590 -32.25 23.90 -19.12
C PRO A 590 -33.02 22.59 -19.02
N GLN A 591 -32.97 21.76 -20.06
CA GLN A 591 -33.62 20.45 -20.06
C GLN A 591 -33.00 19.48 -19.07
N LEU A 592 -31.65 19.51 -18.93
CA LEU A 592 -30.91 18.71 -17.95
C LEU A 592 -31.34 19.06 -16.52
N ILE A 593 -31.42 20.34 -16.18
CA ILE A 593 -31.90 20.83 -14.87
C ILE A 593 -33.29 20.28 -14.57
N GLU A 594 -34.20 20.43 -15.51
CA GLU A 594 -35.59 19.96 -15.36
C GLU A 594 -35.63 18.43 -15.15
N PHE A 595 -34.88 17.69 -15.95
CA PHE A 595 -34.82 16.23 -15.87
C PHE A 595 -34.33 15.76 -14.49
N VAL A 596 -33.25 16.34 -13.96
CA VAL A 596 -32.71 15.96 -12.66
C VAL A 596 -33.68 16.30 -11.53
N LYS A 597 -34.32 17.48 -11.55
CA LYS A 597 -35.35 17.87 -10.57
C LYS A 597 -36.55 16.95 -10.56
N GLN A 598 -36.93 16.38 -11.70
CA GLN A 598 -38.01 15.41 -11.80
C GLN A 598 -37.62 14.00 -11.30
N ASN A 599 -36.33 13.74 -11.09
CA ASN A 599 -35.81 12.44 -10.66
C ASN A 599 -34.93 12.58 -9.40
N PRO A 600 -35.51 12.72 -8.20
CA PRO A 600 -34.80 13.10 -6.97
C PRO A 600 -33.78 12.07 -6.46
N GLN A 601 -33.78 10.86 -7.00
CA GLN A 601 -32.71 9.87 -6.76
C GLN A 601 -31.38 10.27 -7.42
N LEU A 602 -31.41 11.12 -8.45
CA LEU A 602 -30.18 11.63 -9.09
C LEU A 602 -29.57 12.76 -8.28
N HIS A 603 -28.29 12.61 -7.91
CA HIS A 603 -27.54 13.66 -7.25
C HIS A 603 -26.31 14.03 -8.08
N ILE A 604 -26.25 15.26 -8.58
CA ILE A 604 -25.09 15.73 -9.34
C ILE A 604 -23.95 16.00 -8.36
N ALA A 605 -23.02 15.05 -8.21
CA ALA A 605 -21.86 15.21 -7.36
C ALA A 605 -20.84 16.19 -7.99
N SER A 606 -20.67 16.13 -9.31
CA SER A 606 -19.82 17.09 -10.04
C SER A 606 -20.27 17.33 -11.48
N VAL A 607 -19.77 18.42 -12.02
CA VAL A 607 -19.89 18.79 -13.44
C VAL A 607 -18.50 19.09 -13.99
N PHE A 608 -18.18 18.57 -15.17
CA PHE A 608 -16.85 18.69 -15.73
C PHE A 608 -16.79 18.75 -17.26
N SER A 609 -15.68 19.25 -17.76
CA SER A 609 -15.31 19.21 -19.17
C SER A 609 -13.86 18.75 -19.34
N HIS A 610 -13.31 18.84 -20.53
CA HIS A 610 -11.92 18.46 -20.84
C HIS A 610 -11.30 19.48 -21.81
N LEU A 611 -10.10 19.97 -21.44
CA LEU A 611 -9.33 20.87 -22.28
C LEU A 611 -8.72 20.10 -23.45
N ALA A 612 -8.79 20.68 -24.62
CA ALA A 612 -8.34 20.03 -25.86
C ALA A 612 -6.82 20.15 -26.07
N ALA A 613 -6.20 21.23 -25.59
CA ALA A 613 -4.80 21.57 -25.88
C ALA A 613 -4.16 22.37 -24.72
N ALA A 614 -4.38 21.90 -23.46
CA ALA A 614 -3.86 22.60 -22.28
C ALA A 614 -2.32 22.61 -22.19
N GLU A 615 -1.64 21.73 -22.90
CA GLU A 615 -0.18 21.59 -22.96
C GLU A 615 0.47 22.56 -24.00
N ASP A 616 -0.26 23.01 -25.03
CA ASP A 616 0.30 23.81 -26.13
C ASP A 616 0.05 25.31 -25.94
N PRO A 617 1.10 26.12 -25.70
CA PRO A 617 0.95 27.59 -25.56
C PRO A 617 0.33 28.27 -26.75
N ARG A 618 0.40 27.69 -27.95
CA ARG A 618 -0.18 28.27 -29.17
C ARG A 618 -1.70 28.24 -29.17
N GLU A 619 -2.28 27.36 -28.37
CA GLU A 619 -3.72 27.15 -28.25
C GLU A 619 -4.33 27.75 -26.94
N ASP A 620 -3.59 28.64 -26.25
CA ASP A 620 -4.05 29.27 -25.02
C ASP A 620 -5.36 30.04 -25.20
N ALA A 621 -5.53 30.75 -26.31
CA ALA A 621 -6.76 31.46 -26.59
C ALA A 621 -7.98 30.54 -26.67
N TYR A 622 -7.81 29.35 -27.24
CA TYR A 622 -8.86 28.35 -27.34
C TYR A 622 -9.13 27.72 -25.96
N THR A 623 -8.09 27.45 -25.19
CA THR A 623 -8.18 26.93 -23.83
C THR A 623 -8.96 27.88 -22.91
N HIS A 624 -8.65 29.21 -22.97
CA HIS A 624 -9.43 30.23 -22.24
C HIS A 624 -10.88 30.30 -22.71
N HIS A 625 -11.16 30.14 -23.99
CA HIS A 625 -12.54 30.05 -24.50
C HIS A 625 -13.28 28.85 -23.91
N GLN A 626 -12.65 27.65 -23.85
CA GLN A 626 -13.24 26.48 -23.23
C GLN A 626 -13.52 26.70 -21.72
N ILE A 627 -12.61 27.36 -20.99
CA ILE A 627 -12.78 27.68 -19.58
C ILE A 627 -13.95 28.66 -19.37
N ALA A 628 -14.04 29.70 -20.17
CA ALA A 628 -15.11 30.69 -20.08
C ALA A 628 -16.48 30.07 -20.38
N LEU A 629 -16.59 29.24 -21.43
CA LEU A 629 -17.81 28.52 -21.76
C LEU A 629 -18.21 27.55 -20.64
N PHE A 630 -17.23 26.81 -20.10
CA PHE A 630 -17.45 25.89 -18.95
C PHE A 630 -18.00 26.66 -17.75
N GLN A 631 -17.43 27.80 -17.40
CA GLN A 631 -17.90 28.62 -16.30
C GLN A 631 -19.35 29.06 -16.54
N GLN A 632 -19.67 29.57 -17.72
CA GLN A 632 -21.03 29.99 -18.06
C GLN A 632 -22.05 28.87 -17.93
N MET A 633 -21.76 27.68 -18.46
CA MET A 633 -22.64 26.52 -18.40
C MET A 633 -22.81 26.01 -16.95
N THR A 634 -21.73 25.96 -16.17
CA THR A 634 -21.77 25.49 -14.78
C THR A 634 -22.43 26.50 -13.85
N ASP A 635 -22.28 27.81 -14.04
CA ASP A 635 -22.96 28.80 -13.24
C ASP A 635 -24.48 28.67 -13.39
N GLN A 636 -24.99 28.43 -14.60
CA GLN A 636 -26.40 28.17 -14.85
C GLN A 636 -26.88 26.88 -14.16
N LEU A 637 -26.10 25.79 -14.26
CA LEU A 637 -26.43 24.51 -13.64
C LEU A 637 -26.41 24.60 -12.12
N CYS A 638 -25.35 25.15 -11.52
CA CYS A 638 -25.19 25.23 -10.08
C CYS A 638 -26.24 26.16 -9.43
N ALA A 639 -26.65 27.25 -10.08
CA ALA A 639 -27.69 28.14 -9.57
C ALA A 639 -29.09 27.49 -9.48
N ALA A 640 -29.30 26.36 -10.15
CA ALA A 640 -30.56 25.65 -10.16
C ALA A 640 -30.78 24.69 -8.99
N PHE A 641 -29.75 24.39 -8.20
CA PHE A 641 -29.77 23.44 -7.08
C PHE A 641 -29.33 24.11 -5.77
N ASP A 642 -29.84 23.66 -4.66
CA ASP A 642 -29.60 24.16 -3.29
C ASP A 642 -28.42 23.46 -2.57
N TYR A 643 -27.71 22.55 -3.27
CA TYR A 643 -26.54 21.83 -2.78
C TYR A 643 -25.30 22.11 -3.64
N LYS A 644 -24.12 21.87 -3.08
CA LYS A 644 -22.86 22.14 -3.76
C LYS A 644 -22.58 21.09 -4.83
N ILE A 645 -22.42 21.52 -6.09
CA ILE A 645 -21.95 20.71 -7.21
C ILE A 645 -20.47 21.06 -7.45
N LEU A 646 -19.57 20.03 -7.42
CA LEU A 646 -18.14 20.24 -7.66
C LEU A 646 -17.88 20.50 -9.14
N ARG A 647 -17.10 21.53 -9.45
CA ARG A 647 -16.74 21.91 -10.82
C ARG A 647 -15.29 21.54 -11.11
N HIS A 648 -15.00 20.91 -12.27
CA HIS A 648 -13.62 20.62 -12.67
C HIS A 648 -13.42 20.56 -14.19
N ILE A 649 -12.33 21.17 -14.67
CA ILE A 649 -11.97 21.16 -16.08
C ILE A 649 -10.50 20.79 -16.28
N LEU A 650 -9.59 21.14 -15.36
CA LEU A 650 -8.16 20.99 -15.51
C LEU A 650 -7.70 19.53 -15.51
N ASN A 651 -6.82 19.21 -16.45
CA ASN A 651 -5.97 18.01 -16.50
C ASN A 651 -4.60 18.32 -15.87
N SER A 652 -3.64 17.37 -15.95
CA SER A 652 -2.29 17.55 -15.40
C SER A 652 -1.58 18.81 -15.87
N ALA A 653 -1.62 19.14 -17.16
CA ALA A 653 -1.01 20.33 -17.73
C ALA A 653 -1.73 21.62 -17.28
N GLY A 654 -3.07 21.58 -17.29
CA GLY A 654 -3.89 22.70 -16.88
C GLY A 654 -3.67 23.14 -15.43
N ILE A 655 -3.29 22.24 -14.52
CA ILE A 655 -3.01 22.57 -13.11
C ILE A 655 -1.92 23.68 -13.03
N TYR A 656 -0.90 23.60 -13.85
CA TYR A 656 0.22 24.55 -13.87
C TYR A 656 -0.05 25.77 -14.75
N ARG A 657 -0.67 25.56 -15.91
CA ARG A 657 -0.79 26.60 -16.92
C ARG A 657 -2.00 27.53 -16.74
N PHE A 658 -3.06 27.03 -16.08
CA PHE A 658 -4.32 27.75 -15.87
C PHE A 658 -4.80 27.66 -14.40
N PRO A 659 -3.98 28.09 -13.42
CA PRO A 659 -4.29 27.95 -12.00
C PRO A 659 -5.56 28.69 -11.58
N GLU A 660 -6.01 29.69 -12.34
CA GLU A 660 -7.26 30.42 -12.13
C GLU A 660 -8.50 29.53 -12.34
N ALA A 661 -8.39 28.45 -13.15
CA ALA A 661 -9.48 27.54 -13.52
C ALA A 661 -9.51 26.24 -12.69
N GLN A 662 -8.89 26.21 -11.52
CA GLN A 662 -8.93 25.02 -10.63
C GLN A 662 -10.34 24.68 -10.15
N PHE A 663 -11.23 25.66 -10.03
CA PHE A 663 -12.58 25.49 -9.49
C PHE A 663 -12.58 24.72 -8.16
N ASP A 664 -13.39 23.66 -8.06
CA ASP A 664 -13.50 22.85 -6.84
C ASP A 664 -12.63 21.58 -6.87
N MET A 665 -12.20 21.13 -8.06
CA MET A 665 -11.49 19.86 -8.22
C MET A 665 -10.63 19.84 -9.48
N VAL A 666 -9.55 19.06 -9.49
CA VAL A 666 -8.65 18.85 -10.65
C VAL A 666 -8.46 17.36 -10.91
N ARG A 667 -8.03 17.00 -12.15
CA ARG A 667 -7.80 15.62 -12.54
C ARG A 667 -6.33 15.41 -12.88
N LEU A 668 -5.65 14.64 -12.03
CA LEU A 668 -4.24 14.29 -12.18
C LEU A 668 -4.10 12.98 -12.95
N GLY A 669 -3.43 13.01 -14.09
CA GLY A 669 -3.21 11.88 -14.98
C GLY A 669 -1.73 11.53 -15.13
N ILE A 670 -1.18 11.77 -16.33
CA ILE A 670 0.14 11.29 -16.74
C ILE A 670 1.30 11.81 -15.88
N SER A 671 1.22 13.02 -15.37
CA SER A 671 2.28 13.59 -14.54
C SER A 671 2.37 12.97 -13.16
N LEU A 672 1.30 12.32 -12.67
CA LEU A 672 1.37 11.45 -11.50
C LEU A 672 2.39 10.30 -11.71
N TYR A 673 2.50 9.82 -12.95
CA TYR A 673 3.37 8.71 -13.34
C TYR A 673 4.76 9.15 -13.84
N GLY A 674 5.11 10.44 -13.61
CA GLY A 674 6.44 10.98 -13.89
C GLY A 674 6.66 11.49 -15.30
N CYS A 675 5.59 11.70 -16.09
CA CYS A 675 5.68 12.20 -17.44
C CYS A 675 4.89 13.52 -17.61
N THR A 676 5.47 14.52 -18.24
CA THR A 676 4.81 15.81 -18.54
C THR A 676 5.43 16.44 -19.78
N GLU A 677 4.64 17.24 -20.49
CA GLU A 677 5.09 18.09 -21.59
C GLU A 677 5.41 19.52 -21.13
N ILE A 678 5.20 19.84 -19.85
CA ILE A 678 5.49 21.15 -19.27
C ILE A 678 6.96 21.19 -18.85
N ALA A 679 7.77 21.96 -19.56
CA ALA A 679 9.23 22.00 -19.41
C ALA A 679 9.68 22.39 -17.98
N GLU A 680 8.97 23.29 -17.31
CA GLU A 680 9.27 23.76 -15.96
C GLU A 680 8.94 22.71 -14.88
N VAL A 681 8.03 21.79 -15.18
CA VAL A 681 7.57 20.73 -14.26
C VAL A 681 8.39 19.46 -14.41
N ALA A 682 8.82 19.14 -15.63
CA ALA A 682 9.54 17.90 -15.94
C ALA A 682 10.74 17.62 -15.01
N PRO A 683 11.63 18.59 -14.68
CA PRO A 683 12.77 18.36 -13.78
C PRO A 683 12.37 18.11 -12.32
N GLN A 684 11.14 18.45 -11.92
CA GLN A 684 10.64 18.33 -10.56
C GLN A 684 9.94 16.98 -10.33
N LEU A 685 9.53 16.29 -11.39
CA LEU A 685 8.89 14.99 -11.29
C LEU A 685 9.94 13.90 -11.05
N HIS A 686 9.62 13.01 -10.14
CA HIS A 686 10.40 11.80 -9.94
C HIS A 686 9.97 10.69 -10.90
N ASN A 687 10.94 9.90 -11.36
CA ASN A 687 10.70 8.76 -12.23
C ASN A 687 9.97 7.65 -11.46
N VAL A 688 8.73 7.36 -11.84
CA VAL A 688 7.89 6.34 -11.18
C VAL A 688 8.20 4.95 -11.72
N VAL A 689 8.62 4.81 -12.97
CA VAL A 689 8.74 3.53 -13.65
C VAL A 689 10.13 3.28 -14.20
N THR A 690 10.66 2.07 -13.96
CA THR A 690 11.89 1.60 -14.57
C THR A 690 11.65 0.21 -15.14
N LEU A 691 11.74 0.07 -16.47
CA LEU A 691 11.67 -1.22 -17.15
C LEU A 691 13.08 -1.76 -17.29
N LYS A 692 13.30 -2.95 -16.72
CA LYS A 692 14.60 -3.61 -16.69
C LYS A 692 14.53 -4.99 -17.32
N THR A 693 15.66 -5.42 -17.87
CA THR A 693 15.88 -6.78 -18.36
C THR A 693 17.36 -7.16 -18.17
N VAL A 694 17.78 -8.30 -18.70
CA VAL A 694 19.18 -8.76 -18.63
C VAL A 694 19.69 -9.14 -20.01
N ILE A 695 21.01 -9.22 -20.17
CA ILE A 695 21.63 -9.76 -21.36
C ILE A 695 21.49 -11.28 -21.32
N THR A 696 20.93 -11.89 -22.37
CA THR A 696 20.77 -13.34 -22.49
C THR A 696 21.90 -13.99 -23.32
N GLN A 697 22.48 -13.26 -24.25
CA GLN A 697 23.61 -13.75 -25.06
C GLN A 697 24.42 -12.59 -25.59
N VAL A 698 25.73 -12.82 -25.69
CA VAL A 698 26.70 -11.92 -26.38
C VAL A 698 27.33 -12.62 -27.57
N LYS A 699 27.34 -11.96 -28.73
CA LYS A 699 27.92 -12.50 -29.98
C LYS A 699 28.92 -11.52 -30.61
N HIS A 700 30.01 -12.04 -31.14
CA HIS A 700 30.89 -11.29 -32.01
C HIS A 700 30.51 -11.55 -33.48
N ILE A 701 30.14 -10.49 -34.21
CA ILE A 701 29.65 -10.56 -35.58
C ILE A 701 30.55 -9.70 -36.47
N PRO A 702 31.09 -10.25 -37.56
CA PRO A 702 32.04 -9.54 -38.44
C PRO A 702 31.33 -8.47 -39.27
N ALA A 703 32.13 -7.50 -39.73
CA ALA A 703 31.72 -6.46 -40.67
C ALA A 703 31.10 -7.06 -41.95
N GLY A 704 30.08 -6.42 -42.47
CA GLY A 704 29.35 -6.85 -43.66
C GLY A 704 28.17 -7.77 -43.42
N GLU A 705 28.12 -8.45 -42.25
CA GLU A 705 26.99 -9.26 -41.80
C GLU A 705 25.74 -8.39 -41.45
N THR A 706 24.62 -9.03 -41.36
CA THR A 706 23.34 -8.35 -41.16
C THR A 706 22.58 -8.86 -39.89
N ILE A 707 21.87 -7.95 -39.23
CA ILE A 707 21.16 -8.21 -37.98
C ILE A 707 19.66 -8.18 -38.21
N GLY A 708 18.96 -9.15 -37.64
CA GLY A 708 17.51 -9.20 -37.50
C GLY A 708 16.70 -9.46 -38.76
N TYR A 709 15.39 -9.37 -38.64
CA TYR A 709 14.45 -9.66 -39.76
C TYR A 709 14.65 -8.75 -40.96
N ASN A 710 14.50 -9.34 -42.14
CA ASN A 710 14.72 -8.72 -43.46
C ASN A 710 16.13 -8.20 -43.64
N ARG A 711 17.06 -8.64 -42.82
CA ARG A 711 18.48 -8.20 -42.89
C ARG A 711 18.58 -6.67 -42.86
N SER A 712 17.76 -6.02 -42.03
CA SER A 712 17.47 -4.58 -42.07
C SER A 712 18.62 -3.71 -41.53
N TRP A 713 19.57 -4.31 -40.81
CA TRP A 713 20.73 -3.62 -40.27
C TRP A 713 22.03 -4.29 -40.76
N LYS A 714 22.86 -3.58 -41.45
CA LYS A 714 24.14 -4.09 -41.95
C LYS A 714 25.28 -3.50 -41.13
N LEU A 715 26.11 -4.37 -40.58
CA LEU A 715 27.30 -3.99 -39.81
C LEU A 715 28.39 -3.38 -40.70
N LYS A 716 28.85 -2.19 -40.32
CA LYS A 716 29.94 -1.47 -41.02
C LYS A 716 31.32 -1.81 -40.46
N ARG A 717 31.40 -2.41 -39.30
CA ARG A 717 32.59 -2.84 -38.55
C ARG A 717 32.25 -4.14 -37.85
N ASP A 718 33.30 -4.84 -37.37
CA ASP A 718 33.12 -5.94 -36.45
C ASP A 718 32.44 -5.42 -35.20
N ALA A 719 31.45 -6.12 -34.72
CA ALA A 719 30.60 -5.66 -33.62
C ALA A 719 30.40 -6.77 -32.56
N GLN A 720 30.33 -6.34 -31.32
CA GLN A 720 29.83 -7.14 -30.24
C GLN A 720 28.34 -6.84 -30.08
N VAL A 721 27.51 -7.88 -30.21
CA VAL A 721 26.05 -7.74 -30.22
C VAL A 721 25.46 -8.48 -29.03
N ALA A 722 24.76 -7.76 -28.15
CA ALA A 722 23.99 -8.35 -27.05
C ALA A 722 22.53 -8.61 -27.46
N ILE A 723 21.98 -9.71 -26.99
CA ILE A 723 20.57 -10.06 -27.13
C ILE A 723 19.89 -9.88 -25.77
N ILE A 724 18.75 -9.19 -25.73
CA ILE A 724 17.95 -9.03 -24.51
C ILE A 724 16.54 -9.57 -24.74
N PRO A 725 15.89 -10.20 -23.71
CA PRO A 725 14.63 -10.89 -23.81
C PRO A 725 13.46 -9.92 -23.60
N ILE A 726 13.36 -8.91 -24.46
CA ILE A 726 12.24 -7.97 -24.54
C ILE A 726 11.90 -7.69 -25.99
N GLY A 727 10.63 -7.75 -26.34
CA GLY A 727 10.13 -7.47 -27.65
C GLY A 727 8.78 -6.76 -27.67
N TYR A 728 8.15 -6.72 -28.87
CA TYR A 728 6.87 -6.00 -29.00
C TYR A 728 5.72 -6.69 -28.29
N ALA A 729 5.80 -7.98 -27.97
CA ALA A 729 4.81 -8.69 -27.17
C ALA A 729 4.90 -8.32 -25.67
N ASP A 730 6.01 -7.72 -25.21
CA ASP A 730 6.16 -7.14 -23.89
C ASP A 730 5.68 -5.70 -23.82
N GLY A 731 5.43 -5.09 -24.98
CA GLY A 731 5.06 -3.69 -25.11
C GLY A 731 6.18 -2.80 -25.63
N TYR A 732 7.37 -3.34 -25.96
CA TYR A 732 8.49 -2.55 -26.51
C TYR A 732 8.25 -2.22 -27.99
N PRO A 733 8.08 -0.93 -28.38
CA PRO A 733 7.63 -0.55 -29.73
C PRO A 733 8.60 -1.00 -30.83
N ARG A 734 8.09 -1.56 -31.92
CA ARG A 734 8.91 -1.96 -33.09
C ARG A 734 9.59 -0.77 -33.76
N GLU A 735 9.01 0.41 -33.64
CA GLU A 735 9.47 1.71 -34.14
C GLU A 735 10.85 2.07 -33.61
N LEU A 736 11.22 1.54 -32.43
CA LEU A 736 12.52 1.77 -31.77
C LEU A 736 13.67 0.92 -32.34
N GLY A 737 13.39 0.02 -33.28
CA GLY A 737 14.45 -0.74 -33.97
C GLY A 737 15.28 0.13 -34.92
N ASN A 738 16.32 -0.48 -35.51
CA ASN A 738 17.21 0.11 -36.51
C ASN A 738 17.88 1.41 -36.06
N GLY A 739 18.38 1.43 -34.82
CA GLY A 739 19.17 2.53 -34.25
C GLY A 739 18.36 3.71 -33.69
N LYS A 740 17.01 3.64 -33.68
CA LYS A 740 16.17 4.74 -33.13
C LYS A 740 16.10 4.68 -31.59
N GLY A 741 15.87 3.50 -31.03
CA GLY A 741 15.80 3.30 -29.59
C GLY A 741 17.17 3.08 -28.97
N THR A 742 17.29 3.44 -27.71
CA THR A 742 18.47 3.18 -26.86
C THR A 742 18.05 2.52 -25.57
N VAL A 743 18.99 1.80 -24.94
CA VAL A 743 18.89 1.27 -23.59
C VAL A 743 20.10 1.71 -22.78
N ILE A 744 20.07 1.57 -21.45
CA ILE A 744 21.21 1.89 -20.58
C ILE A 744 21.86 0.57 -20.11
N ILE A 745 23.18 0.46 -20.31
CA ILE A 745 24.02 -0.63 -19.76
C ILE A 745 25.22 0.03 -19.10
N GLN A 746 25.48 -0.28 -17.84
CA GLN A 746 26.57 0.30 -17.06
C GLN A 746 26.61 1.85 -17.14
N GLY A 747 25.42 2.51 -17.12
CA GLY A 747 25.28 3.95 -17.22
C GLY A 747 25.47 4.55 -18.63
N GLN A 748 25.71 3.74 -19.66
CA GLN A 748 25.92 4.19 -21.03
C GLN A 748 24.70 3.92 -21.92
N LYS A 749 24.36 4.87 -22.81
CA LYS A 749 23.32 4.67 -23.84
C LYS A 749 23.82 3.77 -24.95
N VAL A 750 23.12 2.67 -25.19
CA VAL A 750 23.41 1.64 -26.17
C VAL A 750 22.29 1.54 -27.19
N PRO A 751 22.59 1.59 -28.54
CA PRO A 751 21.53 1.57 -29.54
C PRO A 751 20.93 0.17 -29.78
N VAL A 752 19.61 0.15 -30.03
CA VAL A 752 18.89 -1.05 -30.50
C VAL A 752 19.11 -1.18 -32.00
N ILE A 753 19.75 -2.27 -32.45
CA ILE A 753 20.07 -2.53 -33.85
C ILE A 753 19.17 -3.61 -34.47
N GLY A 754 18.91 -3.51 -35.77
CA GLY A 754 17.98 -4.40 -36.44
C GLY A 754 16.52 -4.18 -36.03
N LYS A 755 15.63 -5.00 -36.56
CA LYS A 755 14.19 -4.93 -36.18
C LYS A 755 13.95 -5.63 -34.86
N ILE A 756 13.15 -5.02 -33.99
CA ILE A 756 12.68 -5.63 -32.75
C ILE A 756 11.81 -6.84 -33.09
N CYS A 757 12.10 -7.98 -32.46
CA CYS A 757 11.37 -9.22 -32.59
C CYS A 757 10.15 -9.27 -31.65
N MET A 758 9.40 -10.37 -31.63
CA MET A 758 8.28 -10.57 -30.73
C MET A 758 8.71 -10.55 -29.27
N ASP A 759 9.78 -11.26 -28.94
CA ASP A 759 10.19 -11.54 -27.57
C ASP A 759 11.64 -11.10 -27.25
N MET A 760 12.35 -10.51 -28.21
CA MET A 760 13.75 -10.09 -28.02
C MET A 760 14.17 -8.98 -28.98
N CYS A 761 15.24 -8.29 -28.63
CA CYS A 761 15.93 -7.36 -29.52
C CYS A 761 17.46 -7.42 -29.34
N MET A 762 18.16 -6.77 -30.25
CA MET A 762 19.61 -6.80 -30.37
C MET A 762 20.20 -5.41 -30.15
N LEU A 763 21.33 -5.35 -29.47
CA LEU A 763 22.05 -4.13 -29.09
C LEU A 763 23.47 -4.12 -29.64
N ASP A 764 23.95 -2.98 -30.09
CA ASP A 764 25.40 -2.81 -30.40
C ASP A 764 26.14 -2.41 -29.12
N VAL A 765 26.82 -3.34 -28.53
CA VAL A 765 27.57 -3.21 -27.27
C VAL A 765 29.10 -3.18 -27.48
N THR A 766 29.53 -2.88 -28.70
CA THR A 766 30.93 -2.86 -29.06
C THR A 766 31.73 -1.89 -28.20
N GLY A 767 32.74 -2.41 -27.50
CA GLY A 767 33.60 -1.62 -26.62
C GLY A 767 33.20 -1.62 -25.16
N LEU A 768 32.11 -2.30 -24.81
CA LEU A 768 31.68 -2.46 -23.42
C LEU A 768 32.19 -3.82 -22.87
N ALA A 769 32.60 -3.84 -21.61
CA ALA A 769 32.96 -5.07 -20.90
C ALA A 769 31.67 -5.61 -20.24
N ILE A 770 30.95 -6.48 -20.97
CA ILE A 770 29.66 -7.02 -20.56
C ILE A 770 29.61 -8.53 -20.65
N HIS A 771 28.69 -9.12 -19.87
CA HIS A 771 28.47 -10.57 -19.81
C HIS A 771 26.99 -10.90 -19.86
N GLU A 772 26.64 -12.14 -20.14
CA GLU A 772 25.32 -12.67 -19.93
C GLU A 772 24.93 -12.53 -18.46
N GLY A 773 23.68 -12.07 -18.20
CA GLY A 773 23.16 -11.76 -16.85
C GLY A 773 23.31 -10.29 -16.46
N ASP A 774 24.10 -9.47 -17.15
CA ASP A 774 24.22 -8.05 -16.85
C ASP A 774 22.87 -7.33 -17.03
N GLU A 775 22.57 -6.41 -16.09
CA GLU A 775 21.33 -5.63 -16.09
C GLU A 775 21.30 -4.63 -17.24
N VAL A 776 20.15 -4.52 -17.87
CA VAL A 776 19.83 -3.55 -18.92
C VAL A 776 18.62 -2.74 -18.50
N VAL A 777 18.76 -1.42 -18.39
CA VAL A 777 17.62 -0.50 -18.19
C VAL A 777 17.08 -0.10 -19.55
N VAL A 778 15.86 -0.56 -19.86
CA VAL A 778 15.19 -0.27 -21.13
C VAL A 778 14.71 1.16 -21.17
N TYR A 779 14.00 1.60 -20.11
CA TYR A 779 13.73 2.99 -19.80
C TYR A 779 13.62 3.21 -18.28
N GLY A 780 13.95 4.42 -17.85
CA GLY A 780 14.08 4.79 -16.46
C GLY A 780 14.93 6.05 -16.32
N GLU A 781 15.77 6.09 -15.31
CA GLU A 781 16.73 7.18 -15.16
C GLU A 781 17.73 7.21 -16.31
N GLY A 782 17.99 8.38 -16.89
CA GLY A 782 18.89 8.58 -18.03
C GLY A 782 18.31 8.20 -19.40
N ASN A 783 17.18 7.51 -19.46
CA ASN A 783 16.46 7.14 -20.69
C ASN A 783 14.96 7.11 -20.37
N THR A 784 14.34 8.28 -20.27
CA THR A 784 12.98 8.43 -19.74
C THR A 784 11.91 7.82 -20.66
N VAL A 785 10.72 7.59 -20.09
CA VAL A 785 9.52 7.21 -20.87
C VAL A 785 9.24 8.25 -21.98
N SER A 786 9.42 9.52 -21.69
CA SER A 786 9.21 10.60 -22.67
C SER A 786 10.22 10.55 -23.81
N ASP A 787 11.52 10.34 -23.51
CA ASP A 787 12.57 10.19 -24.55
C ASP A 787 12.27 9.02 -25.48
N MET A 788 11.84 7.89 -24.90
CA MET A 788 11.52 6.69 -25.67
C MET A 788 10.26 6.83 -26.51
N ALA A 789 9.23 7.51 -25.98
CA ALA A 789 8.01 7.80 -26.70
C ALA A 789 8.30 8.70 -27.90
N GLU A 790 9.08 9.77 -27.71
CA GLU A 790 9.51 10.68 -28.80
C GLU A 790 10.28 9.93 -29.89
N ALA A 791 11.27 9.09 -29.50
CA ALA A 791 12.06 8.30 -30.43
C ALA A 791 11.20 7.32 -31.25
N ALA A 792 10.11 6.81 -30.66
CA ALA A 792 9.15 5.93 -31.32
C ALA A 792 8.09 6.69 -32.16
N GLY A 793 7.99 8.00 -32.02
CA GLY A 793 6.89 8.80 -32.60
C GLY A 793 5.55 8.56 -31.92
N LEU A 794 5.58 8.25 -30.61
CA LEU A 794 4.44 7.96 -29.75
C LEU A 794 4.30 9.04 -28.67
N ILE A 795 3.24 8.97 -27.88
CA ILE A 795 3.08 9.74 -26.64
C ILE A 795 3.38 8.84 -25.42
N SER A 796 3.80 9.44 -24.32
CA SER A 796 4.13 8.71 -23.06
C SER A 796 3.00 7.83 -22.58
N TYR A 797 1.73 8.25 -22.75
CA TYR A 797 0.54 7.46 -22.44
C TYR A 797 0.52 6.12 -23.18
N GLU A 798 0.82 6.16 -24.50
CA GLU A 798 0.80 4.97 -25.34
C GLU A 798 1.91 4.00 -24.97
N LEU A 799 3.11 4.51 -24.69
CA LEU A 799 4.25 3.70 -24.30
C LEU A 799 3.96 2.94 -22.98
N LEU A 800 3.46 3.63 -21.96
CA LEU A 800 3.14 3.02 -20.67
C LEU A 800 2.02 1.98 -20.77
N THR A 801 0.92 2.32 -21.45
CA THR A 801 -0.25 1.43 -21.56
C THR A 801 0.00 0.19 -22.42
N ARG A 802 1.05 0.18 -23.25
CA ARG A 802 1.46 -0.98 -24.05
C ARG A 802 2.13 -2.08 -23.23
N ILE A 803 2.61 -1.80 -22.00
CA ILE A 803 3.32 -2.80 -21.19
C ILE A 803 2.40 -4.00 -20.94
N SER A 804 2.81 -5.16 -21.49
CA SER A 804 2.04 -6.39 -21.41
C SER A 804 1.88 -6.88 -19.97
N LYS A 805 0.78 -7.59 -19.70
CA LYS A 805 0.53 -8.22 -18.38
C LYS A 805 1.54 -9.32 -18.06
N ARG A 806 2.24 -9.87 -19.05
CA ARG A 806 3.28 -10.87 -18.83
C ARG A 806 4.57 -10.30 -18.24
N VAL A 807 4.78 -8.97 -18.31
CA VAL A 807 5.89 -8.28 -17.62
C VAL A 807 5.50 -8.10 -16.16
N PRO A 808 6.19 -8.74 -15.19
CA PRO A 808 5.88 -8.58 -13.77
C PRO A 808 6.09 -7.13 -13.29
N ARG A 809 5.21 -6.65 -12.42
CA ARG A 809 5.33 -5.34 -11.74
C ARG A 809 5.88 -5.56 -10.34
N VAL A 810 6.99 -4.89 -10.04
CA VAL A 810 7.63 -4.91 -8.72
C VAL A 810 7.48 -3.53 -8.10
N TYR A 811 6.75 -3.46 -6.98
CA TYR A 811 6.48 -2.19 -6.31
C TYR A 811 7.55 -1.93 -5.25
N ILE A 812 8.28 -0.81 -5.43
CA ILE A 812 9.32 -0.35 -4.52
C ILE A 812 8.67 0.61 -3.53
N LYS A 813 8.84 0.35 -2.23
CA LYS A 813 8.22 1.12 -1.13
C LYS A 813 9.19 2.03 -0.38
N GLU A 814 10.51 1.88 -0.60
CA GLU A 814 11.57 2.66 0.06
C GLU A 814 12.59 3.19 -0.94
#